data_cc39f339ab1c84dc2662b68738ebd76e
#
_entry.id   cc39f339ab1c84dc2662b68738ebd76e
#
_cell.length_a   1.000
_cell.length_b   1.000
_cell.length_c   1.000
_cell.angle_alpha   90.00
_cell.angle_beta   90.00
_cell.angle_gamma   90.00
#
_symmetry.space_group_name_H-M   'P 1'
#
loop_
_entity.id
_entity.type
_entity.pdbx_description
1 polymer ?
#
loop_
_entity_poly.entity_id
_entity_poly.type
_entity_poly.pdbx_seq_one_letter_code
_entity_poly.pdbx_strand_id
1 'polypeptide(L)'
;MDKVVGVELSHRFAPIAVRERLALNKEQTVAALEELKKSYEEVFIISTCNRLSIYAFGKSHNKILDYFDQFGNYRQYLSILPDSEIAIRNLFSTAAGLESQAIGEHKTIGPVLDELIRQAIHTGKRVRLETNIGKFSTSLATVGFELIKKHDFNIAETTFLIIGTGNMANLVASHDMNRAQEMASEWNGEAVNMENMHTALSEANVIIGGTQGEINLLHEETMSESKCPRANFALQANGHKLFIDFGVPRNFNPSLKNDPNISLYDLDDIKKITYDGLLKRYDEIPQARKLVNEELDWFMVWLRNRKVAPVIEAYWNNLETIKEDELKWLLPKLDKVDDHTKDLLQRFTHRLLRRISNPTIDGIKNIAQNIHIQDNPINTAKKILDIEGVDIFVPKKKIVVGTRGSKLALTQTNWVIDQLKEVESDYEFEIKIIRTSGDDGNIDVVGAFTSALQRSMLAGEIDLAVHSFKDIPTEGVVGLRVVPVTPRKDVRDVLISKSGKKLMDLPAGAVIGTGSLRRSAQLQQVRPDLDYKFIQGNVDGRIHKMETEGYDAIILAATGLQKMNMIDIATEIFDIDLMVPAVGQGILSIELIDKAGHILELVKKLKHEPTKSAADAERAFLIALGGGCNMPIAAYAQATETEITISGIYATEDGKHFEKGSVTGSIDNKKTLARDLA
;
A
#
# COMPACT_ATOMS: atom_id res chain seq x y z
N MET A 1 -18.79 0.90 23.78
CA MET A 1 -18.03 2.13 24.05
C MET A 1 -17.76 2.78 22.70
N ASP A 2 -17.81 4.10 22.65
CA ASP A 2 -17.54 4.84 21.44
C ASP A 2 -16.05 4.79 21.08
N LYS A 3 -15.77 4.68 19.82
CA LYS A 3 -14.43 4.51 19.24
C LYS A 3 -14.37 5.21 17.88
N VAL A 4 -13.17 5.52 17.41
CA VAL A 4 -12.98 5.97 16.02
C VAL A 4 -13.16 4.76 15.12
N VAL A 5 -14.04 4.87 14.15
CA VAL A 5 -14.33 3.86 13.13
C VAL A 5 -14.34 4.50 11.76
N GLY A 6 -14.22 3.73 10.70
CA GLY A 6 -14.33 4.27 9.34
C GLY A 6 -14.60 3.20 8.31
N VAL A 7 -14.88 3.68 7.10
CA VAL A 7 -14.96 2.86 5.89
C VAL A 7 -14.25 3.60 4.77
N GLU A 8 -13.44 2.90 4.02
CA GLU A 8 -12.65 3.42 2.93
C GLU A 8 -12.93 2.71 1.62
N LEU A 9 -13.15 3.48 0.57
CA LEU A 9 -13.04 3.09 -0.82
C LEU A 9 -11.74 3.65 -1.37
N SER A 10 -10.81 2.82 -1.82
CA SER A 10 -9.52 3.28 -2.37
C SER A 10 -9.15 2.59 -3.67
N HIS A 11 -8.23 3.19 -4.43
CA HIS A 11 -7.70 2.65 -5.68
C HIS A 11 -7.06 1.26 -5.52
N ARG A 12 -6.71 0.84 -4.31
CA ARG A 12 -6.13 -0.47 -4.01
C ARG A 12 -7.15 -1.60 -4.11
N PHE A 13 -8.43 -1.30 -3.84
CA PHE A 13 -9.48 -2.31 -3.73
C PHE A 13 -10.62 -2.10 -4.73
N ALA A 14 -10.68 -0.93 -5.37
CA ALA A 14 -11.77 -0.55 -6.27
C ALA A 14 -11.28 -0.10 -7.64
N PRO A 15 -11.81 -0.67 -8.74
CA PRO A 15 -11.58 -0.18 -10.10
C PRO A 15 -12.00 1.28 -10.25
N ILE A 16 -11.44 1.98 -11.27
CA ILE A 16 -11.73 3.40 -11.51
C ILE A 16 -13.23 3.66 -11.70
N ALA A 17 -13.92 2.81 -12.45
CA ALA A 17 -15.36 2.94 -12.71
C ALA A 17 -16.22 2.89 -11.43
N VAL A 18 -15.79 2.14 -10.41
CA VAL A 18 -16.48 2.09 -9.10
C VAL A 18 -16.16 3.35 -8.31
N ARG A 19 -14.91 3.83 -8.34
CA ARG A 19 -14.50 5.04 -7.63
C ARG A 19 -15.18 6.30 -8.19
N GLU A 20 -15.26 6.43 -9.51
CA GLU A 20 -15.95 7.54 -10.18
C GLU A 20 -17.44 7.57 -9.83
N ARG A 21 -18.07 6.39 -9.74
CA ARG A 21 -19.50 6.31 -9.40
C ARG A 21 -19.82 6.66 -7.96
N LEU A 22 -18.87 6.44 -7.05
CA LEU A 22 -19.01 6.70 -5.61
C LEU A 22 -18.33 7.99 -5.16
N ALA A 23 -17.61 8.67 -6.05
CA ALA A 23 -17.00 9.97 -5.77
C ALA A 23 -18.07 10.99 -5.41
N LEU A 24 -17.85 11.73 -4.32
CA LEU A 24 -18.77 12.76 -3.84
C LEU A 24 -18.25 14.14 -4.27
N ASN A 25 -19.12 14.93 -4.91
CA ASN A 25 -18.88 16.35 -5.08
C ASN A 25 -19.13 17.12 -3.76
N LYS A 26 -18.90 18.42 -3.75
CA LYS A 26 -19.01 19.25 -2.55
C LYS A 26 -20.42 19.22 -1.93
N GLU A 27 -21.47 19.30 -2.73
CA GLU A 27 -22.86 19.28 -2.26
C GLU A 27 -23.24 17.90 -1.70
N GLN A 28 -22.84 16.82 -2.40
CA GLN A 28 -23.05 15.45 -1.97
C GLN A 28 -22.30 15.14 -0.68
N THR A 29 -21.09 15.69 -0.50
CA THR A 29 -20.30 15.53 0.73
C THR A 29 -21.03 16.17 1.92
N VAL A 30 -21.60 17.37 1.75
CA VAL A 30 -22.37 18.03 2.82
C VAL A 30 -23.61 17.20 3.17
N ALA A 31 -24.37 16.74 2.18
CA ALA A 31 -25.55 15.91 2.41
C ALA A 31 -25.22 14.60 3.13
N ALA A 32 -24.13 13.93 2.74
CA ALA A 32 -23.63 12.72 3.39
C ALA A 32 -23.25 12.97 4.87
N LEU A 33 -22.58 14.09 5.16
CA LEU A 33 -22.23 14.49 6.51
C LEU A 33 -23.46 14.74 7.39
N GLU A 34 -24.47 15.43 6.87
CA GLU A 34 -25.75 15.69 7.58
C GLU A 34 -26.53 14.40 7.86
N GLU A 35 -26.53 13.47 6.93
CA GLU A 35 -27.17 12.17 7.11
C GLU A 35 -26.46 11.33 8.18
N LEU A 36 -25.14 11.19 8.08
CA LEU A 36 -24.34 10.39 9.00
C LEU A 36 -24.30 10.99 10.41
N LYS A 37 -24.35 12.32 10.54
CA LYS A 37 -24.40 13.03 11.82
C LYS A 37 -25.62 12.64 12.67
N LYS A 38 -26.70 12.17 12.08
CA LYS A 38 -27.87 11.65 12.82
C LYS A 38 -27.55 10.37 13.61
N SER A 39 -26.50 9.63 13.21
CA SER A 39 -26.12 8.34 13.78
C SER A 39 -24.79 8.36 14.57
N TYR A 40 -23.98 9.38 14.38
CA TYR A 40 -22.67 9.53 15.00
C TYR A 40 -22.52 10.85 15.72
N GLU A 41 -21.78 10.85 16.85
CA GLU A 41 -21.46 12.09 17.56
C GLU A 41 -20.56 13.00 16.73
N GLU A 42 -19.62 12.42 16.02
CA GLU A 42 -18.67 13.12 15.16
C GLU A 42 -18.47 12.32 13.87
N VAL A 43 -18.36 13.01 12.72
CA VAL A 43 -18.11 12.40 11.42
C VAL A 43 -17.36 13.35 10.50
N PHE A 44 -16.41 12.84 9.71
CA PHE A 44 -15.81 13.59 8.60
C PHE A 44 -15.55 12.69 7.40
N ILE A 45 -15.40 13.30 6.23
CA ILE A 45 -15.22 12.62 4.93
C ILE A 45 -13.97 13.16 4.26
N ILE A 46 -13.16 12.25 3.71
CA ILE A 46 -12.09 12.56 2.76
C ILE A 46 -12.52 12.05 1.40
N SER A 47 -12.69 12.95 0.43
CA SER A 47 -13.02 12.61 -0.96
C SER A 47 -11.95 13.15 -1.89
N THR A 48 -11.33 12.26 -2.68
CA THR A 48 -10.31 12.59 -3.70
C THR A 48 -10.52 11.70 -4.93
N CYS A 49 -9.80 11.97 -6.03
CA CYS A 49 -9.85 11.12 -7.24
C CYS A 49 -9.50 9.63 -6.98
N ASN A 50 -8.73 9.35 -5.93
CA ASN A 50 -8.23 8.01 -5.63
C ASN A 50 -8.87 7.36 -4.40
N ARG A 51 -9.70 8.12 -3.64
CA ARG A 51 -10.17 7.67 -2.33
C ARG A 51 -11.46 8.39 -1.91
N LEU A 52 -12.38 7.63 -1.32
CA LEU A 52 -13.46 8.14 -0.49
C LEU A 52 -13.37 7.43 0.86
N SER A 53 -13.06 8.17 1.93
CA SER A 53 -12.95 7.64 3.28
C SER A 53 -13.88 8.40 4.21
N ILE A 54 -14.66 7.68 4.99
CA ILE A 54 -15.58 8.23 5.99
C ILE A 54 -15.11 7.76 7.35
N TYR A 55 -14.84 8.70 8.26
CA TYR A 55 -14.47 8.44 9.63
C TYR A 55 -15.51 8.99 10.58
N ALA A 56 -15.82 8.24 11.63
CA ALA A 56 -16.80 8.63 12.62
C ALA A 56 -16.36 8.25 14.04
N PHE A 57 -16.82 9.01 15.04
CA PHE A 57 -16.73 8.63 16.43
C PHE A 57 -18.08 8.09 16.90
N GLY A 58 -18.13 6.81 17.30
CA GLY A 58 -19.34 6.11 17.67
C GLY A 58 -19.12 4.62 17.92
N LYS A 59 -20.22 3.87 18.06
CA LYS A 59 -20.18 2.46 18.50
C LYS A 59 -19.74 1.47 17.42
N SER A 60 -20.09 1.71 16.16
CA SER A 60 -19.77 0.81 15.02
C SER A 60 -19.74 1.58 13.71
N HIS A 61 -19.17 0.97 12.67
CA HIS A 61 -19.11 1.47 11.29
C HIS A 61 -20.35 1.15 10.45
N ASN A 62 -21.34 0.43 10.99
CA ASN A 62 -22.46 -0.12 10.22
C ASN A 62 -23.27 0.94 9.48
N LYS A 63 -23.51 2.10 10.10
CA LYS A 63 -24.27 3.19 9.44
C LYS A 63 -23.52 3.82 8.28
N ILE A 64 -22.18 3.74 8.27
CA ILE A 64 -21.38 4.13 7.12
C ILE A 64 -21.55 3.09 5.99
N LEU A 65 -21.59 1.80 6.30
CA LEU A 65 -21.87 0.75 5.31
C LEU A 65 -23.29 0.89 4.73
N ASP A 66 -24.29 1.13 5.60
CA ASP A 66 -25.68 1.38 5.16
C ASP A 66 -25.76 2.59 4.19
N TYR A 67 -24.95 3.63 4.42
CA TYR A 67 -24.84 4.77 3.51
C TYR A 67 -24.29 4.35 2.14
N PHE A 68 -23.24 3.52 2.09
CA PHE A 68 -22.71 3.03 0.81
C PHE A 68 -23.68 2.10 0.06
N ASP A 69 -24.50 1.33 0.77
CA ASP A 69 -25.51 0.42 0.17
C ASP A 69 -26.57 1.16 -0.65
N GLN A 70 -26.82 2.45 -0.38
CA GLN A 70 -27.75 3.27 -1.16
C GLN A 70 -27.31 3.42 -2.63
N PHE A 71 -26.02 3.29 -2.92
CA PHE A 71 -25.46 3.41 -4.28
C PHE A 71 -25.43 2.07 -5.04
N GLY A 72 -25.68 0.94 -4.36
CA GLY A 72 -25.65 -0.40 -4.92
C GLY A 72 -24.74 -1.37 -4.15
N ASN A 73 -24.54 -2.56 -4.69
CA ASN A 73 -23.74 -3.60 -4.02
C ASN A 73 -22.24 -3.39 -4.26
N TYR A 74 -21.62 -2.48 -3.46
CA TYR A 74 -20.18 -2.16 -3.55
C TYR A 74 -19.39 -2.60 -2.32
N ARG A 75 -19.99 -3.31 -1.36
CA ARG A 75 -19.32 -3.74 -0.11
C ARG A 75 -18.01 -4.48 -0.34
N GLN A 76 -17.91 -5.24 -1.42
CA GLN A 76 -16.70 -5.98 -1.79
C GLN A 76 -15.48 -5.10 -2.09
N TYR A 77 -15.69 -3.81 -2.39
CA TYR A 77 -14.65 -2.83 -2.68
C TYR A 77 -14.32 -1.92 -1.49
N LEU A 78 -15.03 -2.08 -0.37
CA LEU A 78 -14.87 -1.25 0.82
C LEU A 78 -13.91 -1.90 1.82
N SER A 79 -12.99 -1.12 2.37
CA SER A 79 -12.18 -1.49 3.53
C SER A 79 -12.85 -0.99 4.80
N ILE A 80 -13.09 -1.89 5.73
CA ILE A 80 -13.69 -1.56 7.01
C ILE A 80 -12.56 -1.22 8.00
N LEU A 81 -12.72 -0.11 8.73
CA LEU A 81 -11.83 0.36 9.78
C LEU A 81 -12.59 0.25 11.13
N PRO A 82 -12.60 -0.95 11.75
CA PRO A 82 -13.60 -1.30 12.76
C PRO A 82 -13.28 -0.77 14.16
N ASP A 83 -12.06 -0.34 14.40
CA ASP A 83 -11.58 0.15 15.68
C ASP A 83 -10.67 1.37 15.56
N SER A 84 -10.41 2.02 16.70
CA SER A 84 -9.66 3.25 16.73
C SER A 84 -8.22 3.10 16.22
N GLU A 85 -7.55 1.99 16.52
CA GLU A 85 -6.15 1.82 16.12
C GLU A 85 -6.02 1.73 14.59
N ILE A 86 -6.86 0.91 13.95
CA ILE A 86 -6.86 0.72 12.50
C ILE A 86 -7.28 2.01 11.79
N ALA A 87 -8.35 2.66 12.26
CA ALA A 87 -8.86 3.89 11.65
C ALA A 87 -7.86 5.06 11.74
N ILE A 88 -7.26 5.27 12.92
CA ILE A 88 -6.29 6.34 13.15
C ILE A 88 -5.02 6.11 12.36
N ARG A 89 -4.50 4.88 12.36
CA ARG A 89 -3.32 4.49 11.58
C ARG A 89 -3.54 4.73 10.08
N ASN A 90 -4.69 4.35 9.55
CA ASN A 90 -5.06 4.59 8.15
C ASN A 90 -5.03 6.08 7.82
N LEU A 91 -5.63 6.92 8.68
CA LEU A 91 -5.63 8.37 8.48
C LEU A 91 -4.23 8.97 8.56
N PHE A 92 -3.41 8.59 9.54
CA PHE A 92 -2.04 9.10 9.70
C PHE A 92 -1.15 8.68 8.53
N SER A 93 -1.29 7.46 8.05
CA SER A 93 -0.60 6.97 6.85
C SER A 93 -1.01 7.74 5.60
N THR A 94 -2.29 8.07 5.49
CA THR A 94 -2.81 8.90 4.41
C THR A 94 -2.20 10.30 4.46
N ALA A 95 -2.18 10.95 5.62
CA ALA A 95 -1.60 12.28 5.82
C ALA A 95 -0.08 12.30 5.61
N ALA A 96 0.61 11.22 5.93
CA ALA A 96 2.04 11.04 5.69
C ALA A 96 2.42 10.88 4.21
N GLY A 97 1.42 10.79 3.32
CA GLY A 97 1.65 10.58 1.88
C GLY A 97 1.97 9.13 1.52
N LEU A 98 1.83 8.20 2.47
CA LEU A 98 1.91 6.76 2.20
C LEU A 98 0.71 6.28 1.38
N GLU A 99 -0.37 7.09 1.33
CA GLU A 99 -1.64 6.72 0.72
C GLU A 99 -2.33 7.81 -0.14
N SER A 100 -1.75 9.00 -0.38
CA SER A 100 -2.23 10.15 -1.17
C SER A 100 -2.85 11.37 -0.45
N GLN A 101 -3.03 12.49 -1.17
CA GLN A 101 -3.23 13.85 -0.66
C GLN A 101 -4.70 14.26 -0.54
N ALA A 102 -4.98 15.15 0.41
CA ALA A 102 -6.10 16.10 0.64
C ALA A 102 -7.09 15.75 1.76
N ILE A 103 -7.38 16.73 2.61
CA ILE A 103 -8.29 16.67 3.78
C ILE A 103 -9.39 17.73 3.62
N GLY A 104 -10.65 17.37 3.85
CA GLY A 104 -11.86 18.18 3.63
C GLY A 104 -12.49 18.84 4.87
N GLU A 105 -13.64 19.57 4.70
CA GLU A 105 -14.20 20.65 5.53
C GLU A 105 -14.92 20.32 6.85
N HIS A 106 -15.09 21.34 7.75
CA HIS A 106 -15.05 21.37 9.21
C HIS A 106 -16.40 21.45 10.00
N LYS A 107 -17.60 21.16 9.49
CA LYS A 107 -18.84 21.47 10.25
C LYS A 107 -19.46 20.35 11.11
N THR A 108 -18.93 19.13 11.04
CA THR A 108 -19.50 17.96 11.75
C THR A 108 -18.53 17.30 12.73
N ILE A 109 -17.44 17.99 13.05
CA ILE A 109 -16.31 17.50 13.84
C ILE A 109 -16.52 17.95 15.29
N GLY A 110 -16.30 17.01 16.21
CA GLY A 110 -16.23 17.28 17.65
C GLY A 110 -14.80 17.12 18.17
N PRO A 111 -14.61 17.15 19.51
CA PRO A 111 -13.27 17.22 20.08
C PRO A 111 -12.36 16.03 19.77
N VAL A 112 -12.91 14.84 19.50
CA VAL A 112 -12.10 13.64 19.22
C VAL A 112 -11.58 13.69 17.80
N LEU A 113 -12.44 13.94 16.82
CA LEU A 113 -12.05 14.01 15.42
C LEU A 113 -11.27 15.29 15.08
N ASP A 114 -11.49 16.40 15.78
CA ASP A 114 -10.67 17.61 15.63
C ASP A 114 -9.22 17.34 16.04
N GLU A 115 -9.00 16.74 17.22
CA GLU A 115 -7.65 16.37 17.65
C GLU A 115 -7.04 15.31 16.74
N LEU A 116 -7.83 14.35 16.27
CA LEU A 116 -7.39 13.33 15.31
C LEU A 116 -6.88 13.96 14.00
N ILE A 117 -7.58 14.95 13.46
CA ILE A 117 -7.18 15.64 12.24
C ILE A 117 -5.94 16.49 12.46
N ARG A 118 -5.85 17.20 13.58
CA ARG A 118 -4.64 17.97 13.96
C ARG A 118 -3.43 17.07 14.04
N GLN A 119 -3.57 15.92 14.70
CA GLN A 119 -2.49 14.96 14.83
C GLN A 119 -2.14 14.29 13.48
N ALA A 120 -3.13 14.04 12.60
CA ALA A 120 -2.87 13.57 11.25
C ALA A 120 -2.04 14.57 10.43
N ILE A 121 -2.38 15.85 10.50
CA ILE A 121 -1.62 16.94 9.84
C ILE A 121 -0.21 17.03 10.43
N HIS A 122 -0.07 16.93 11.77
CA HIS A 122 1.22 16.91 12.45
C HIS A 122 2.07 15.72 11.96
N THR A 123 1.52 14.52 11.98
CA THR A 123 2.17 13.29 11.49
C THR A 123 2.65 13.45 10.06
N GLY A 124 1.80 13.98 9.16
CA GLY A 124 2.15 14.21 7.77
C GLY A 124 3.30 15.23 7.61
N LYS A 125 3.33 16.29 8.42
CA LYS A 125 4.44 17.26 8.44
C LYS A 125 5.71 16.63 8.98
N ARG A 126 5.63 15.90 10.09
CA ARG A 126 6.75 15.23 10.73
C ARG A 126 7.41 14.22 9.77
N VAL A 127 6.62 13.36 9.13
CA VAL A 127 7.13 12.40 8.15
C VAL A 127 7.84 13.09 6.99
N ARG A 128 7.27 14.16 6.43
CA ARG A 128 7.92 14.91 5.35
C ARG A 128 9.21 15.63 5.75
N LEU A 129 9.34 16.01 7.02
CA LEU A 129 10.56 16.67 7.55
C LEU A 129 11.65 15.66 7.93
N GLU A 130 11.27 14.52 8.54
CA GLU A 130 12.20 13.53 9.08
C GLU A 130 12.53 12.39 8.10
N THR A 131 11.88 12.36 6.92
CA THR A 131 12.17 11.41 5.84
C THR A 131 12.25 12.11 4.49
N ASN A 132 12.80 11.42 3.49
CA ASN A 132 12.80 11.94 2.13
C ASN A 132 11.58 11.49 1.30
N ILE A 133 10.57 10.87 1.93
CA ILE A 133 9.42 10.28 1.22
C ILE A 133 8.64 11.28 0.36
N GLY A 134 8.65 12.57 0.74
CA GLY A 134 8.03 13.66 0.00
C GLY A 134 8.93 14.31 -1.06
N LYS A 135 10.22 13.96 -1.12
CA LYS A 135 11.19 14.56 -2.06
C LYS A 135 11.27 13.82 -3.39
N PHE A 136 10.74 12.60 -3.45
CA PHE A 136 10.82 11.76 -4.64
C PHE A 136 9.55 11.87 -5.47
N SER A 137 9.72 12.27 -6.73
CA SER A 137 8.61 12.42 -7.66
C SER A 137 8.03 11.07 -8.07
N THR A 138 6.72 10.96 -7.97
CA THR A 138 5.96 9.74 -8.30
C THR A 138 4.90 9.98 -9.38
N SER A 139 4.78 11.20 -9.89
CA SER A 139 3.89 11.52 -11.00
C SER A 139 4.66 12.11 -12.17
N LEU A 140 4.20 11.84 -13.39
CA LEU A 140 4.81 12.38 -14.61
C LEU A 140 4.92 13.91 -14.58
N ALA A 141 3.89 14.59 -14.07
CA ALA A 141 3.89 16.05 -13.92
C ALA A 141 4.99 16.56 -12.97
N THR A 142 5.14 15.88 -11.82
CA THR A 142 6.15 16.25 -10.83
C THR A 142 7.56 16.04 -11.38
N VAL A 143 7.79 14.97 -12.15
CA VAL A 143 9.07 14.72 -12.84
C VAL A 143 9.35 15.82 -13.88
N GLY A 144 8.34 16.27 -14.61
CA GLY A 144 8.49 17.41 -15.52
C GLY A 144 9.00 18.65 -14.79
N PHE A 145 8.44 18.99 -13.63
CA PHE A 145 8.92 20.09 -12.79
C PHE A 145 10.36 19.90 -12.27
N GLU A 146 10.73 18.67 -11.90
CA GLU A 146 12.10 18.36 -11.47
C GLU A 146 13.10 18.52 -12.60
N LEU A 147 12.74 18.10 -13.82
CA LEU A 147 13.57 18.31 -15.00
C LEU A 147 13.79 19.80 -15.28
N ILE A 148 12.76 20.64 -15.18
CA ILE A 148 12.87 22.09 -15.32
C ILE A 148 13.85 22.66 -14.30
N LYS A 149 13.73 22.26 -13.02
CA LYS A 149 14.64 22.68 -11.96
C LYS A 149 16.07 22.18 -12.15
N LYS A 150 16.26 20.96 -12.62
CA LYS A 150 17.57 20.34 -12.87
C LYS A 150 18.37 21.09 -13.95
N HIS A 151 17.68 21.73 -14.89
CA HIS A 151 18.27 22.52 -15.95
C HIS A 151 18.40 24.02 -15.61
N ASP A 152 18.29 24.39 -14.31
CA ASP A 152 18.47 25.73 -13.76
C ASP A 152 17.59 26.82 -14.42
N PHE A 153 16.44 26.45 -14.97
CA PHE A 153 15.48 27.42 -15.48
C PHE A 153 14.81 28.19 -14.33
N ASN A 154 14.91 29.51 -14.38
CA ASN A 154 14.17 30.41 -13.51
C ASN A 154 12.71 30.46 -14.00
N ILE A 155 11.78 29.82 -13.30
CA ILE A 155 10.36 29.69 -13.69
C ILE A 155 9.73 31.08 -13.97
N ALA A 156 10.13 32.14 -13.24
CA ALA A 156 9.55 33.47 -13.39
C ALA A 156 10.01 34.18 -14.69
N GLU A 157 11.13 33.76 -15.30
CA GLU A 157 11.72 34.34 -16.49
C GLU A 157 11.70 33.39 -17.70
N THR A 158 11.18 32.17 -17.51
CA THR A 158 11.18 31.10 -18.52
C THR A 158 9.90 31.15 -19.34
N THR A 159 10.03 31.16 -20.65
CA THR A 159 8.91 31.04 -21.58
C THR A 159 8.60 29.56 -21.82
N PHE A 160 7.37 29.16 -21.52
CA PHE A 160 6.86 27.80 -21.72
C PHE A 160 6.01 27.74 -22.97
N LEU A 161 6.28 26.77 -23.83
CA LEU A 161 5.36 26.39 -24.92
C LEU A 161 4.76 25.01 -24.61
N ILE A 162 3.46 24.96 -24.64
CA ILE A 162 2.70 23.78 -24.27
C ILE A 162 1.87 23.33 -25.48
N ILE A 163 2.01 22.07 -25.91
CA ILE A 163 1.44 21.55 -27.17
C ILE A 163 0.55 20.34 -26.86
N GLY A 164 -0.78 20.49 -26.97
CA GLY A 164 -1.76 19.42 -26.79
C GLY A 164 -2.93 19.77 -25.88
N THR A 165 -3.99 18.90 -25.85
CA THR A 165 -5.25 19.10 -25.09
C THR A 165 -5.82 17.88 -24.39
N GLY A 166 -5.11 16.76 -24.35
CA GLY A 166 -5.58 15.53 -23.70
C GLY A 166 -5.65 15.65 -22.17
N ASN A 167 -6.11 14.57 -21.47
CA ASN A 167 -6.13 14.52 -20.00
C ASN A 167 -4.77 14.78 -19.33
N MET A 168 -3.68 14.52 -20.03
CA MET A 168 -2.32 14.94 -19.64
C MET A 168 -2.10 16.44 -19.91
N ALA A 169 -2.86 17.03 -20.78
CA ALA A 169 -2.85 18.44 -21.20
C ALA A 169 -3.85 19.33 -20.44
N ASN A 170 -4.64 18.82 -19.52
CA ASN A 170 -5.19 19.64 -18.42
C ASN A 170 -4.07 20.22 -17.53
N LEU A 171 -2.84 19.80 -17.81
CA LEU A 171 -1.58 20.39 -17.36
C LEU A 171 -0.92 21.21 -18.48
N VAL A 172 -1.42 21.19 -19.75
CA VAL A 172 -0.69 21.68 -20.92
C VAL A 172 -1.62 21.86 -22.14
N ALA A 173 -1.60 22.94 -22.86
CA ALA A 173 -2.53 23.52 -23.86
C ALA A 173 -3.01 22.69 -25.08
N SER A 174 -3.95 23.22 -25.85
CA SER A 174 -5.04 22.58 -26.63
C SER A 174 -4.94 22.77 -28.16
N HIS A 175 -5.39 21.75 -28.94
CA HIS A 175 -5.75 21.86 -30.38
C HIS A 175 -7.05 22.64 -30.63
N ASP A 176 -7.90 22.79 -29.61
CA ASP A 176 -9.11 23.60 -29.67
C ASP A 176 -8.75 25.02 -29.20
N MET A 177 -8.78 25.98 -30.13
CA MET A 177 -8.42 27.37 -29.85
C MET A 177 -9.29 28.01 -28.76
N ASN A 178 -10.55 27.63 -28.64
CA ASN A 178 -11.41 28.15 -27.57
C ASN A 178 -10.95 27.66 -26.22
N ARG A 179 -10.62 26.37 -26.11
CA ARG A 179 -10.11 25.75 -24.90
C ARG A 179 -8.68 26.20 -24.58
N ALA A 180 -7.86 26.42 -25.61
CA ALA A 180 -6.52 27.02 -25.45
C ALA A 180 -6.60 28.45 -24.91
N GLN A 181 -7.57 29.25 -25.37
CA GLN A 181 -7.81 30.61 -24.87
C GLN A 181 -8.32 30.63 -23.43
N GLU A 182 -9.22 29.72 -23.05
CA GLU A 182 -9.67 29.58 -21.66
C GLU A 182 -8.47 29.28 -20.73
N MET A 183 -7.68 28.27 -21.07
CA MET A 183 -6.50 27.88 -20.27
C MET A 183 -5.41 28.96 -20.24
N ALA A 184 -5.13 29.59 -21.36
CA ALA A 184 -4.18 30.70 -21.43
C ALA A 184 -4.60 31.87 -20.53
N SER A 185 -5.91 32.15 -20.47
CA SER A 185 -6.47 33.20 -19.61
C SER A 185 -6.29 32.89 -18.13
N GLU A 186 -6.46 31.62 -17.72
CA GLU A 186 -6.22 31.19 -16.34
C GLU A 186 -4.75 31.33 -15.90
N TRP A 187 -3.81 31.19 -16.86
CA TRP A 187 -2.38 31.16 -16.58
C TRP A 187 -1.63 32.41 -16.99
N ASN A 188 -2.31 33.49 -17.34
CA ASN A 188 -1.75 34.73 -17.90
C ASN A 188 -0.86 34.46 -19.12
N GLY A 189 -1.23 33.51 -19.94
CA GLY A 189 -0.53 33.11 -21.16
C GLY A 189 -1.25 33.56 -22.42
N GLU A 190 -0.69 33.22 -23.56
CA GLU A 190 -1.26 33.49 -24.89
C GLU A 190 -1.51 32.18 -25.62
N ALA A 191 -2.69 32.06 -26.25
CA ALA A 191 -3.03 30.91 -27.09
C ALA A 191 -2.46 31.12 -28.50
N VAL A 192 -1.62 30.22 -28.95
CA VAL A 192 -0.92 30.30 -30.25
C VAL A 192 -1.56 29.35 -31.25
N ASN A 193 -1.87 29.85 -32.46
CA ASN A 193 -2.36 29.01 -33.57
C ASN A 193 -1.18 28.19 -34.14
N MET A 194 -1.50 26.98 -34.67
CA MET A 194 -0.54 26.08 -35.30
C MET A 194 0.29 26.72 -36.41
N GLU A 195 -0.26 27.69 -37.13
CA GLU A 195 0.48 28.48 -38.14
C GLU A 195 1.63 29.30 -37.56
N ASN A 196 1.50 29.74 -36.30
CA ASN A 196 2.50 30.55 -35.60
C ASN A 196 3.40 29.72 -34.66
N MET A 197 3.26 28.40 -34.66
CA MET A 197 3.98 27.48 -33.76
C MET A 197 5.49 27.59 -33.91
N HIS A 198 6.03 27.84 -35.11
CA HIS A 198 7.46 27.99 -35.32
C HIS A 198 8.04 29.20 -34.57
N THR A 199 7.32 30.31 -34.53
CA THR A 199 7.72 31.50 -33.77
C THR A 199 7.71 31.19 -32.28
N ALA A 200 6.64 30.56 -31.78
CA ALA A 200 6.54 30.19 -30.40
C ALA A 200 7.62 29.16 -29.96
N LEU A 201 7.97 28.20 -30.83
CA LEU A 201 9.06 27.25 -30.59
C LEU A 201 10.42 27.95 -30.50
N SER A 202 10.65 29.01 -31.29
CA SER A 202 11.90 29.77 -31.25
C SER A 202 12.05 30.59 -29.97
N GLU A 203 10.96 31.12 -29.44
CA GLU A 203 10.92 31.98 -28.24
C GLU A 203 10.88 31.16 -26.93
N ALA A 204 10.34 29.94 -26.96
CA ALA A 204 10.21 29.11 -25.76
C ALA A 204 11.54 28.50 -25.33
N ASN A 205 11.76 28.48 -24.01
CA ASN A 205 12.88 27.79 -23.36
C ASN A 205 12.52 26.35 -22.98
N VAL A 206 11.28 26.13 -22.55
CA VAL A 206 10.76 24.84 -22.16
C VAL A 206 9.55 24.49 -23.03
N ILE A 207 9.63 23.36 -23.74
CA ILE A 207 8.60 22.87 -24.65
C ILE A 207 8.06 21.56 -24.14
N ILE A 208 6.75 21.52 -23.93
CA ILE A 208 6.08 20.34 -23.40
C ILE A 208 5.05 19.83 -24.43
N GLY A 209 5.23 18.59 -24.90
CA GLY A 209 4.34 17.90 -25.82
C GLY A 209 3.44 16.89 -25.12
N GLY A 210 2.12 16.92 -25.39
CA GLY A 210 1.13 16.03 -24.77
C GLY A 210 -0.06 15.74 -25.67
N THR A 211 0.14 15.54 -26.98
CA THR A 211 -0.95 15.23 -27.92
C THR A 211 -1.18 13.74 -28.04
N GLN A 212 -2.45 13.32 -28.24
CA GLN A 212 -2.87 11.94 -28.51
C GLN A 212 -3.12 11.65 -30.01
N GLY A 213 -2.57 12.44 -30.92
CA GLY A 213 -2.76 12.31 -32.35
C GLY A 213 -1.44 12.08 -33.11
N GLU A 214 -1.52 11.57 -34.35
CA GLU A 214 -0.39 11.37 -35.26
C GLU A 214 0.29 12.69 -35.73
N ILE A 215 0.31 13.71 -34.88
CA ILE A 215 0.94 15.00 -35.21
C ILE A 215 2.42 14.88 -34.86
N ASN A 216 3.19 14.43 -35.82
CA ASN A 216 4.64 14.53 -35.82
C ASN A 216 5.05 16.00 -35.98
N LEU A 217 5.14 16.72 -34.87
CA LEU A 217 5.37 18.15 -34.84
C LEU A 217 6.76 18.57 -35.38
N LEU A 218 7.73 17.63 -35.39
CA LEU A 218 9.12 17.85 -35.84
C LEU A 218 9.69 16.53 -36.43
N HIS A 219 9.08 15.93 -37.45
CA HIS A 219 9.65 14.83 -38.23
C HIS A 219 10.31 15.32 -39.52
N GLU A 220 11.38 14.63 -39.95
CA GLU A 220 12.09 14.97 -41.19
C GLU A 220 11.21 14.94 -42.44
N GLU A 221 10.17 14.11 -42.48
CA GLU A 221 9.25 14.01 -43.62
C GLU A 221 8.31 15.22 -43.78
N THR A 222 7.94 15.88 -42.69
CA THR A 222 7.17 17.14 -42.73
C THR A 222 8.05 18.34 -43.12
N MET A 223 9.35 18.14 -43.19
CA MET A 223 10.33 19.18 -43.55
C MET A 223 10.72 19.17 -45.03
N SER A 224 10.31 18.16 -45.84
CA SER A 224 10.75 17.99 -47.24
C SER A 224 9.85 18.66 -48.25
N GLU A 225 8.60 19.03 -47.94
CA GLU A 225 7.73 19.73 -48.88
C GLU A 225 7.36 21.14 -48.42
N SER A 226 8.11 22.09 -49.02
CA SER A 226 7.78 23.47 -49.30
C SER A 226 7.07 24.30 -48.21
N LYS A 227 7.81 25.16 -47.56
CA LYS A 227 7.48 26.36 -46.80
C LYS A 227 7.88 26.42 -45.32
N CYS A 228 8.56 25.40 -44.79
CA CYS A 228 9.20 25.56 -43.48
C CYS A 228 10.71 25.68 -43.62
N PRO A 229 11.34 26.74 -43.12
CA PRO A 229 12.81 26.78 -43.01
C PRO A 229 13.26 25.69 -42.03
N ARG A 230 14.23 24.91 -42.46
CA ARG A 230 14.84 23.76 -41.77
C ARG A 230 14.91 23.88 -40.25
N ALA A 231 14.88 22.77 -39.55
CA ALA A 231 15.09 22.59 -38.12
C ALA A 231 16.25 23.39 -37.49
N ASN A 232 17.23 23.76 -38.30
CA ASN A 232 18.32 24.67 -37.94
C ASN A 232 17.88 26.08 -37.46
N PHE A 233 16.63 26.49 -37.66
CA PHE A 233 16.15 27.81 -37.27
C PHE A 233 15.65 27.86 -35.80
N ALA A 234 15.09 26.78 -35.28
CA ALA A 234 14.73 26.70 -33.87
C ALA A 234 15.97 26.63 -32.95
N LEU A 235 17.12 26.26 -33.50
CA LEU A 235 18.39 26.06 -32.82
C LEU A 235 19.28 27.31 -32.74
N GLN A 236 18.95 28.38 -33.49
CA GLN A 236 19.72 29.65 -33.48
C GLN A 236 19.24 30.66 -32.42
N ALA A 237 18.17 30.37 -31.71
CA ALA A 237 17.69 31.21 -30.62
C ALA A 237 18.52 30.98 -29.35
N ASN A 238 18.94 32.06 -28.74
CA ASN A 238 19.80 32.16 -27.57
C ASN A 238 19.43 31.23 -26.43
N GLY A 239 20.25 30.19 -26.16
CA GLY A 239 20.22 29.43 -24.91
C GLY A 239 19.84 27.95 -25.06
N HIS A 240 19.94 27.21 -23.94
CA HIS A 240 19.59 25.83 -23.84
C HIS A 240 18.05 25.63 -23.84
N LYS A 241 17.55 24.64 -24.59
CA LYS A 241 16.11 24.32 -24.65
C LYS A 241 15.82 22.95 -24.05
N LEU A 242 14.75 22.88 -23.26
CA LEU A 242 14.25 21.64 -22.63
C LEU A 242 12.97 21.19 -23.33
N PHE A 243 12.97 19.99 -23.90
CA PHE A 243 11.79 19.30 -24.46
C PHE A 243 11.35 18.19 -23.55
N ILE A 244 10.07 18.16 -23.22
CA ILE A 244 9.45 17.11 -22.43
C ILE A 244 8.29 16.52 -23.24
N ASP A 245 8.42 15.26 -23.64
CA ASP A 245 7.46 14.57 -24.50
C ASP A 245 6.61 13.55 -23.69
N PHE A 246 5.35 13.90 -23.49
CA PHE A 246 4.33 13.00 -22.90
C PHE A 246 3.46 12.30 -23.96
N GLY A 247 3.74 12.53 -25.25
CA GLY A 247 2.93 12.02 -26.37
C GLY A 247 3.16 10.53 -26.64
N VAL A 248 2.05 9.84 -26.99
CA VAL A 248 2.05 8.50 -27.57
C VAL A 248 1.09 8.52 -28.77
N PRO A 249 1.60 8.46 -30.02
CA PRO A 249 3.03 8.42 -30.42
C PRO A 249 3.80 9.69 -30.04
N ARG A 250 5.14 9.62 -30.05
CA ARG A 250 6.04 10.73 -29.69
C ARG A 250 5.73 11.99 -30.50
N ASN A 251 5.71 13.13 -29.83
CA ASN A 251 5.48 14.42 -30.49
C ASN A 251 6.76 15.01 -31.08
N PHE A 252 7.93 14.63 -30.57
CA PHE A 252 9.24 15.16 -31.00
C PHE A 252 10.15 14.06 -31.53
N ASN A 253 10.94 14.42 -32.57
CA ASN A 253 11.89 13.49 -33.17
C ASN A 253 13.05 13.19 -32.20
N PRO A 254 13.38 11.90 -31.93
CA PRO A 254 14.50 11.50 -31.07
C PRO A 254 15.87 12.06 -31.50
N SER A 255 16.06 12.42 -32.78
CA SER A 255 17.30 13.03 -33.28
C SER A 255 17.64 14.37 -32.59
N LEU A 256 16.65 15.04 -31.99
CA LEU A 256 16.88 16.25 -31.17
C LEU A 256 17.81 16.01 -29.98
N LYS A 257 17.93 14.77 -29.50
CA LYS A 257 18.91 14.41 -28.45
C LYS A 257 20.36 14.59 -28.88
N ASN A 258 20.64 14.67 -30.19
CA ASN A 258 21.99 14.83 -30.74
C ASN A 258 22.46 16.28 -30.71
N ASP A 259 21.60 17.27 -30.45
CA ASP A 259 21.97 18.68 -30.35
C ASP A 259 22.44 19.02 -28.93
N PRO A 260 23.65 19.53 -28.74
CA PRO A 260 24.20 19.87 -27.42
C PRO A 260 23.42 20.97 -26.67
N ASN A 261 22.61 21.75 -27.39
CA ASN A 261 21.79 22.82 -26.82
C ASN A 261 20.37 22.35 -26.50
N ILE A 262 20.02 21.07 -26.74
CA ILE A 262 18.70 20.52 -26.50
C ILE A 262 18.80 19.36 -25.51
N SER A 263 17.96 19.43 -24.49
CA SER A 263 17.66 18.28 -23.63
C SER A 263 16.26 17.76 -23.96
N LEU A 264 16.16 16.57 -24.53
CA LEU A 264 14.87 15.91 -24.80
C LEU A 264 14.67 14.72 -23.86
N TYR A 265 13.56 14.76 -23.11
CA TYR A 265 13.09 13.66 -22.27
C TYR A 265 11.75 13.15 -22.83
N ASP A 266 11.74 11.90 -23.27
CA ASP A 266 10.53 11.22 -23.71
C ASP A 266 9.83 10.51 -22.55
N LEU A 267 8.68 9.90 -22.82
CA LEU A 267 7.88 9.22 -21.81
C LEU A 267 8.64 8.08 -21.11
N ASP A 268 9.57 7.41 -21.80
CA ASP A 268 10.36 6.33 -21.23
C ASP A 268 11.46 6.89 -20.30
N ASP A 269 12.11 7.99 -20.67
CA ASP A 269 13.03 8.71 -19.79
C ASP A 269 12.32 9.19 -18.52
N ILE A 270 11.12 9.74 -18.67
CA ILE A 270 10.30 10.26 -17.56
C ILE A 270 9.84 9.11 -16.67
N LYS A 271 9.40 7.99 -17.25
CA LYS A 271 9.06 6.77 -16.50
C LYS A 271 10.26 6.25 -15.71
N LYS A 272 11.46 6.24 -16.29
CA LYS A 272 12.67 5.81 -15.59
C LYS A 272 12.98 6.70 -14.39
N ILE A 273 12.86 8.03 -14.51
CA ILE A 273 13.04 8.97 -13.41
C ILE A 273 11.96 8.79 -12.32
N THR A 274 10.70 8.66 -12.73
CA THR A 274 9.58 8.36 -11.81
C THR A 274 9.83 7.07 -11.04
N TYR A 275 10.40 6.11 -11.70
CA TYR A 275 10.71 4.79 -11.20
C TYR A 275 11.84 4.83 -10.15
N ASP A 276 12.94 5.52 -10.44
CA ASP A 276 14.02 5.76 -9.46
C ASP A 276 13.48 6.50 -8.22
N GLY A 277 12.56 7.44 -8.43
CA GLY A 277 11.86 8.13 -7.36
C GLY A 277 11.03 7.17 -6.49
N LEU A 278 10.30 6.24 -7.13
CA LEU A 278 9.53 5.19 -6.44
C LEU A 278 10.43 4.29 -5.60
N LEU A 279 11.56 3.84 -6.14
CA LEU A 279 12.51 2.97 -5.43
C LEU A 279 13.05 3.66 -4.16
N LYS A 280 13.52 4.90 -4.30
CA LYS A 280 14.01 5.70 -3.16
C LYS A 280 12.91 5.92 -2.12
N ARG A 281 11.66 6.10 -2.56
CA ARG A 281 10.50 6.21 -1.67
C ARG A 281 10.23 4.92 -0.90
N TYR A 282 10.42 3.74 -1.52
CA TYR A 282 10.28 2.45 -0.84
C TYR A 282 11.26 2.29 0.32
N ASP A 283 12.48 2.80 0.20
CA ASP A 283 13.48 2.76 1.27
C ASP A 283 13.10 3.64 2.47
N GLU A 284 12.35 4.72 2.23
CA GLU A 284 11.88 5.62 3.28
C GLU A 284 10.61 5.11 4.01
N ILE A 285 9.87 4.16 3.42
CA ILE A 285 8.64 3.61 4.01
C ILE A 285 8.83 3.05 5.43
N PRO A 286 9.89 2.28 5.75
CA PRO A 286 10.09 1.78 7.10
C PRO A 286 10.22 2.89 8.14
N GLN A 287 10.96 3.96 7.83
CA GLN A 287 11.13 5.11 8.71
C GLN A 287 9.82 5.90 8.84
N ALA A 288 9.12 6.15 7.73
CA ALA A 288 7.82 6.80 7.74
C ALA A 288 6.79 6.02 8.58
N ARG A 289 6.76 4.70 8.45
CA ARG A 289 5.90 3.82 9.28
C ARG A 289 6.26 3.89 10.76
N LYS A 290 7.54 3.97 11.10
CA LYS A 290 7.97 4.13 12.49
C LYS A 290 7.39 5.42 13.07
N LEU A 291 7.53 6.54 12.38
CA LEU A 291 6.99 7.83 12.81
C LEU A 291 5.45 7.80 12.94
N VAL A 292 4.75 7.22 11.97
CA VAL A 292 3.29 7.02 12.04
C VAL A 292 2.90 6.20 13.27
N ASN A 293 3.66 5.16 13.62
CA ASN A 293 3.39 4.34 14.79
C ASN A 293 3.63 5.09 16.11
N GLU A 294 4.68 5.90 16.20
CA GLU A 294 4.94 6.75 17.37
C GLU A 294 3.78 7.72 17.63
N GLU A 295 3.29 8.39 16.58
CA GLU A 295 2.16 9.32 16.69
C GLU A 295 0.84 8.60 17.00
N LEU A 296 0.64 7.41 16.44
CA LEU A 296 -0.51 6.57 16.78
C LEU A 296 -0.49 6.18 18.26
N ASP A 297 0.66 5.75 18.79
CA ASP A 297 0.78 5.38 20.20
C ASP A 297 0.46 6.56 21.11
N TRP A 298 0.95 7.76 20.76
CA TRP A 298 0.62 8.99 21.47
C TRP A 298 -0.90 9.26 21.45
N PHE A 299 -1.54 9.21 20.28
CA PHE A 299 -2.97 9.47 20.14
C PHE A 299 -3.82 8.40 20.86
N MET A 300 -3.42 7.16 20.84
CA MET A 300 -4.12 6.09 21.57
C MET A 300 -4.04 6.28 23.08
N VAL A 301 -2.93 6.77 23.60
CA VAL A 301 -2.80 7.16 25.02
C VAL A 301 -3.72 8.35 25.33
N TRP A 302 -3.74 9.37 24.48
CA TRP A 302 -4.61 10.54 24.64
C TRP A 302 -6.10 10.12 24.65
N LEU A 303 -6.52 9.28 23.69
CA LEU A 303 -7.91 8.80 23.59
C LEU A 303 -8.32 7.96 24.81
N ARG A 304 -7.42 7.14 25.35
CA ARG A 304 -7.67 6.35 26.57
C ARG A 304 -7.80 7.25 27.80
N ASN A 305 -6.90 8.19 27.97
CA ASN A 305 -6.96 9.13 29.08
C ASN A 305 -8.25 9.96 29.08
N ARG A 306 -8.71 10.38 27.89
CA ARG A 306 -9.99 11.08 27.73
C ARG A 306 -11.18 10.24 28.21
N LYS A 307 -11.18 8.91 27.93
CA LYS A 307 -12.27 8.01 28.35
C LYS A 307 -12.37 7.84 29.87
N VAL A 308 -11.27 7.92 30.59
CA VAL A 308 -11.25 7.76 32.06
C VAL A 308 -11.35 9.09 32.81
N ALA A 309 -11.19 10.22 32.13
CA ALA A 309 -11.28 11.54 32.75
C ALA A 309 -12.60 11.75 33.51
N PRO A 310 -13.80 11.41 32.99
CA PRO A 310 -15.04 11.57 33.74
C PRO A 310 -15.11 10.70 35.00
N VAL A 311 -14.50 9.51 34.97
CA VAL A 311 -14.44 8.62 36.13
C VAL A 311 -13.54 9.21 37.23
N ILE A 312 -12.38 9.76 36.83
CA ILE A 312 -11.45 10.43 37.73
C ILE A 312 -12.11 11.68 38.34
N GLU A 313 -12.82 12.46 37.54
CA GLU A 313 -13.55 13.64 37.97
C GLU A 313 -14.66 13.29 38.99
N ALA A 314 -15.48 12.28 38.67
CA ALA A 314 -16.52 11.79 39.59
C ALA A 314 -15.92 11.26 40.90
N TYR A 315 -14.82 10.52 40.83
CA TYR A 315 -14.08 10.06 42.02
C TYR A 315 -13.56 11.22 42.84
N TRP A 316 -12.97 12.24 42.22
CA TRP A 316 -12.46 13.41 42.88
C TRP A 316 -13.58 14.24 43.57
N ASN A 317 -14.70 14.46 42.87
CA ASN A 317 -15.86 15.17 43.41
C ASN A 317 -16.45 14.45 44.63
N ASN A 318 -16.49 13.11 44.61
CA ASN A 318 -16.93 12.34 45.78
C ASN A 318 -15.98 12.54 46.99
N LEU A 319 -14.67 12.53 46.77
CA LEU A 319 -13.68 12.77 47.81
C LEU A 319 -13.78 14.20 48.39
N GLU A 320 -14.01 15.22 47.57
CA GLU A 320 -14.23 16.58 48.00
C GLU A 320 -15.53 16.72 48.86
N THR A 321 -16.60 16.02 48.46
CA THR A 321 -17.85 15.97 49.25
C THR A 321 -17.61 15.35 50.63
N ILE A 322 -16.91 14.21 50.69
CA ILE A 322 -16.54 13.57 51.96
C ILE A 322 -15.73 14.54 52.84
N LYS A 323 -14.74 15.23 52.27
CA LYS A 323 -13.92 16.23 52.98
C LYS A 323 -14.80 17.35 53.56
N GLU A 324 -15.73 17.87 52.77
CA GLU A 324 -16.61 18.94 53.23
C GLU A 324 -17.52 18.48 54.37
N ASP A 325 -18.07 17.27 54.29
CA ASP A 325 -18.92 16.74 55.34
C ASP A 325 -18.15 16.46 56.63
N GLU A 326 -16.93 15.95 56.53
CA GLU A 326 -16.06 15.74 57.70
C GLU A 326 -15.63 17.07 58.33
N LEU A 327 -15.33 18.10 57.55
CA LEU A 327 -15.03 19.43 58.06
C LEU A 327 -16.27 20.09 58.71
N LYS A 328 -17.47 19.94 58.17
CA LYS A 328 -18.73 20.40 58.76
C LYS A 328 -18.98 19.70 60.09
N TRP A 329 -18.65 18.43 60.23
CA TRP A 329 -18.77 17.68 61.47
C TRP A 329 -17.72 18.08 62.51
N LEU A 330 -16.46 18.34 62.07
CA LEU A 330 -15.33 18.65 62.96
C LEU A 330 -15.37 20.09 63.51
N LEU A 331 -15.57 21.09 62.64
CA LEU A 331 -15.44 22.50 62.99
C LEU A 331 -16.32 22.95 64.16
N PRO A 332 -17.59 22.51 64.34
CA PRO A 332 -18.41 22.83 65.46
C PRO A 332 -17.95 22.21 66.79
N LYS A 333 -17.10 21.17 66.75
CA LYS A 333 -16.57 20.49 67.97
C LYS A 333 -15.26 21.04 68.46
N LEU A 334 -14.68 21.96 67.73
CA LEU A 334 -13.46 22.64 68.14
C LEU A 334 -13.79 23.98 68.81
N ASP A 335 -13.33 24.15 70.06
CA ASP A 335 -13.50 25.40 70.81
C ASP A 335 -12.65 26.53 70.22
N LYS A 336 -13.29 27.63 69.77
CA LYS A 336 -12.63 28.87 69.27
C LYS A 336 -11.68 28.66 68.09
N VAL A 337 -12.21 28.18 66.97
CA VAL A 337 -11.45 28.08 65.70
C VAL A 337 -11.42 29.45 65.02
N ASP A 338 -10.24 30.03 64.90
CA ASP A 338 -10.02 31.23 64.11
C ASP A 338 -9.95 30.89 62.61
N ASP A 339 -10.04 31.88 61.73
CA ASP A 339 -10.02 31.69 60.27
C ASP A 339 -8.69 31.13 59.79
N HIS A 340 -7.59 31.37 60.49
CA HIS A 340 -6.29 30.74 60.12
C HIS A 340 -6.31 29.23 60.37
N THR A 341 -6.85 28.78 61.48
CA THR A 341 -6.99 27.37 61.82
C THR A 341 -7.94 26.65 60.84
N LYS A 342 -9.04 27.33 60.43
CA LYS A 342 -9.93 26.78 59.37
C LYS A 342 -9.19 26.60 58.06
N ASP A 343 -8.45 27.59 57.61
CA ASP A 343 -7.66 27.51 56.37
C ASP A 343 -6.60 26.39 56.43
N LEU A 344 -5.90 26.26 57.56
CA LEU A 344 -4.96 25.17 57.82
C LEU A 344 -5.62 23.80 57.74
N LEU A 345 -6.79 23.60 58.32
CA LEU A 345 -7.55 22.35 58.27
C LEU A 345 -8.01 22.03 56.84
N GLN A 346 -8.48 23.02 56.10
CA GLN A 346 -8.85 22.86 54.69
C GLN A 346 -7.66 22.46 53.83
N ARG A 347 -6.52 23.10 54.00
CA ARG A 347 -5.28 22.75 53.27
C ARG A 347 -4.75 21.37 53.67
N PHE A 348 -4.78 21.06 54.96
CA PHE A 348 -4.34 19.76 55.46
C PHE A 348 -5.21 18.63 54.88
N THR A 349 -6.52 18.75 54.98
CA THR A 349 -7.45 17.72 54.47
C THR A 349 -7.35 17.59 52.95
N HIS A 350 -7.24 18.68 52.19
CA HIS A 350 -7.03 18.64 50.76
C HIS A 350 -5.70 17.96 50.38
N ARG A 351 -4.61 18.26 51.08
CA ARG A 351 -3.30 17.61 50.88
C ARG A 351 -3.35 16.14 51.25
N LEU A 352 -4.06 15.77 52.31
CA LEU A 352 -4.23 14.39 52.73
C LEU A 352 -5.00 13.58 51.63
N LEU A 353 -6.13 14.13 51.16
CA LEU A 353 -6.91 13.52 50.08
C LEU A 353 -6.06 13.30 48.82
N ARG A 354 -5.28 14.30 48.41
CA ARG A 354 -4.37 14.15 47.26
C ARG A 354 -3.36 13.01 47.45
N ARG A 355 -2.75 12.90 48.63
CA ARG A 355 -1.77 11.84 48.91
C ARG A 355 -2.39 10.46 48.91
N ILE A 356 -3.62 10.31 49.34
CA ILE A 356 -4.34 9.04 49.37
C ILE A 356 -4.89 8.68 47.98
N SER A 357 -5.41 9.67 47.24
CA SER A 357 -6.06 9.42 45.95
C SER A 357 -5.09 9.30 44.75
N ASN A 358 -3.93 9.95 44.80
CA ASN A 358 -2.98 9.94 43.68
C ASN A 358 -2.58 8.54 43.24
N PRO A 359 -2.22 7.58 44.10
CA PRO A 359 -1.90 6.22 43.71
C PRO A 359 -3.08 5.52 42.97
N THR A 360 -4.32 5.75 43.46
CA THR A 360 -5.53 5.21 42.84
C THR A 360 -5.78 5.84 41.47
N ILE A 361 -5.63 7.15 41.32
CA ILE A 361 -5.77 7.89 40.08
C ILE A 361 -4.71 7.43 39.06
N ASP A 362 -3.47 7.30 39.52
CA ASP A 362 -2.37 6.83 38.67
C ASP A 362 -2.57 5.36 38.29
N GLY A 363 -3.09 4.52 39.20
CA GLY A 363 -3.52 3.16 38.89
C GLY A 363 -4.61 3.12 37.81
N ILE A 364 -5.65 3.95 37.89
CA ILE A 364 -6.70 4.07 36.88
C ILE A 364 -6.12 4.49 35.53
N LYS A 365 -5.23 5.49 35.49
CA LYS A 365 -4.56 5.94 34.27
C LYS A 365 -3.67 4.85 33.68
N ASN A 366 -2.85 4.19 34.49
CA ASN A 366 -1.96 3.11 34.06
C ASN A 366 -2.74 1.94 33.48
N ILE A 367 -3.86 1.59 34.09
CA ILE A 367 -4.76 0.56 33.58
C ILE A 367 -5.37 1.01 32.26
N ALA A 368 -5.88 2.24 32.18
CA ALA A 368 -6.41 2.78 30.92
C ALA A 368 -5.37 2.79 29.78
N GLN A 369 -4.09 2.97 30.11
CA GLN A 369 -2.99 2.95 29.14
C GLN A 369 -2.60 1.52 28.74
N ASN A 370 -2.71 0.55 29.64
CA ASN A 370 -2.20 -0.82 29.46
C ASN A 370 -3.30 -1.86 29.20
N ILE A 371 -4.58 -1.50 29.21
CA ILE A 371 -5.67 -2.45 28.91
C ILE A 371 -5.62 -2.82 27.41
N HIS A 372 -5.06 -3.97 27.13
CA HIS A 372 -5.54 -4.79 26.02
C HIS A 372 -6.96 -5.21 26.36
N ILE A 373 -7.89 -5.06 25.40
CA ILE A 373 -9.37 -5.25 25.54
C ILE A 373 -9.80 -6.62 26.14
N GLN A 374 -8.86 -7.47 26.54
CA GLN A 374 -9.08 -8.83 27.08
C GLN A 374 -8.65 -9.04 28.55
N ASP A 375 -8.29 -7.98 29.29
CA ASP A 375 -7.94 -8.17 30.69
C ASP A 375 -9.20 -8.51 31.52
N ASN A 376 -9.15 -9.66 32.21
CA ASN A 376 -10.13 -10.12 33.16
C ASN A 376 -10.38 -9.03 34.23
N PRO A 377 -11.66 -8.71 34.60
CA PRO A 377 -12.02 -7.71 35.61
C PRO A 377 -11.26 -7.88 36.94
N ILE A 378 -10.90 -9.11 37.31
CA ILE A 378 -10.15 -9.43 38.51
C ILE A 378 -8.68 -8.96 38.41
N ASN A 379 -8.03 -9.12 37.25
CA ASN A 379 -6.67 -8.64 37.02
C ASN A 379 -6.62 -7.12 36.99
N THR A 380 -7.68 -6.48 36.49
CA THR A 380 -7.85 -5.03 36.52
C THR A 380 -7.98 -4.54 37.96
N ALA A 381 -8.81 -5.18 38.77
CA ALA A 381 -8.97 -4.83 40.19
C ALA A 381 -7.65 -5.02 40.99
N LYS A 382 -6.89 -6.09 40.73
CA LYS A 382 -5.57 -6.30 41.37
C LYS A 382 -4.58 -5.21 41.02
N LYS A 383 -4.51 -4.76 39.77
CA LYS A 383 -3.65 -3.65 39.34
C LYS A 383 -4.07 -2.32 39.98
N ILE A 384 -5.38 -2.08 40.18
CA ILE A 384 -5.88 -0.88 40.87
C ILE A 384 -5.49 -0.89 42.35
N LEU A 385 -5.56 -2.07 42.99
CA LEU A 385 -5.36 -2.23 44.41
C LEU A 385 -3.92 -2.59 44.80
N ASP A 386 -3.02 -2.72 43.83
CA ASP A 386 -1.61 -3.12 43.99
C ASP A 386 -1.43 -4.43 44.79
N ILE A 387 -2.27 -5.43 44.49
CA ILE A 387 -2.25 -6.73 45.17
C ILE A 387 -1.59 -7.80 44.28
N GLU A 388 -0.42 -8.31 44.70
CA GLU A 388 0.30 -9.42 44.05
C GLU A 388 -0.01 -10.79 44.66
N GLY A 389 0.11 -11.88 43.89
CA GLY A 389 0.28 -13.24 44.42
C GLY A 389 -0.93 -14.17 44.43
N VAL A 390 -1.89 -14.05 43.49
CA VAL A 390 -2.98 -15.05 43.32
C VAL A 390 -3.00 -15.60 41.90
N ASP A 391 -2.69 -16.90 41.72
CA ASP A 391 -2.71 -17.61 40.42
C ASP A 391 -4.14 -17.81 39.89
N ILE A 392 -4.33 -17.56 38.58
CA ILE A 392 -5.59 -17.78 37.89
C ILE A 392 -5.35 -18.55 36.57
N PHE A 393 -6.18 -19.54 36.31
CA PHE A 393 -6.24 -20.29 35.04
C PHE A 393 -6.48 -19.32 33.87
N VAL A 394 -5.55 -19.27 32.92
CA VAL A 394 -5.65 -18.48 31.68
C VAL A 394 -6.09 -19.42 30.56
N PRO A 395 -7.25 -19.20 29.91
CA PRO A 395 -7.63 -19.97 28.74
C PRO A 395 -6.67 -19.71 27.58
N LYS A 396 -6.43 -20.74 26.74
CA LYS A 396 -5.59 -20.61 25.54
C LYS A 396 -6.09 -19.47 24.67
N LYS A 397 -5.16 -18.68 24.13
CA LYS A 397 -5.46 -17.57 23.23
C LYS A 397 -5.88 -18.13 21.87
N LYS A 398 -7.06 -17.74 21.39
CA LYS A 398 -7.56 -18.17 20.08
C LYS A 398 -7.01 -17.25 18.97
N ILE A 399 -6.53 -17.87 17.88
CA ILE A 399 -6.07 -17.17 16.66
C ILE A 399 -6.92 -17.64 15.49
N VAL A 400 -7.59 -16.71 14.80
CA VAL A 400 -8.38 -16.98 13.60
C VAL A 400 -7.51 -16.82 12.36
N VAL A 401 -7.30 -17.91 11.64
CA VAL A 401 -6.44 -17.97 10.46
C VAL A 401 -7.28 -17.92 9.19
N GLY A 402 -7.15 -16.86 8.43
CA GLY A 402 -7.80 -16.71 7.13
C GLY A 402 -7.09 -17.49 6.03
N THR A 403 -7.87 -18.16 5.17
CA THR A 403 -7.35 -18.86 4.00
C THR A 403 -8.37 -18.91 2.87
N ARG A 404 -7.89 -19.13 1.64
CA ARG A 404 -8.74 -19.43 0.49
C ARG A 404 -9.28 -20.85 0.56
N GLY A 405 -10.40 -21.11 -0.13
CA GLY A 405 -11.06 -22.42 -0.15
C GLY A 405 -10.37 -23.47 -1.02
N SER A 406 -9.30 -23.14 -1.77
CA SER A 406 -8.63 -24.12 -2.62
C SER A 406 -7.87 -25.17 -1.80
N LYS A 407 -7.81 -26.41 -2.31
CA LYS A 407 -7.13 -27.53 -1.66
C LYS A 407 -5.67 -27.19 -1.32
N LEU A 408 -4.95 -26.54 -2.24
CA LEU A 408 -3.58 -26.11 -2.01
C LEU A 408 -3.48 -25.08 -0.87
N ALA A 409 -4.35 -24.06 -0.84
CA ALA A 409 -4.34 -23.03 0.20
C ALA A 409 -4.63 -23.62 1.58
N LEU A 410 -5.61 -24.50 1.68
CA LEU A 410 -5.92 -25.21 2.93
C LEU A 410 -4.75 -26.08 3.41
N THR A 411 -4.10 -26.81 2.51
CA THR A 411 -2.92 -27.63 2.85
C THR A 411 -1.77 -26.76 3.35
N GLN A 412 -1.52 -25.60 2.72
CA GLN A 412 -0.49 -24.66 3.14
C GLN A 412 -0.80 -24.05 4.50
N THR A 413 -2.05 -23.67 4.73
CA THR A 413 -2.51 -23.08 6.00
C THR A 413 -2.40 -24.08 7.14
N ASN A 414 -2.89 -25.31 6.97
CA ASN A 414 -2.76 -26.35 8.00
C ASN A 414 -1.30 -26.61 8.36
N TRP A 415 -0.44 -26.74 7.35
CA TRP A 415 0.99 -26.93 7.58
C TRP A 415 1.63 -25.78 8.39
N VAL A 416 1.29 -24.52 8.09
CA VAL A 416 1.77 -23.35 8.87
C VAL A 416 1.24 -23.40 10.31
N ILE A 417 -0.03 -23.73 10.49
CA ILE A 417 -0.64 -23.88 11.84
C ILE A 417 0.08 -24.96 12.65
N ASP A 418 0.42 -26.09 12.02
CA ASP A 418 1.16 -27.16 12.71
C ASP A 418 2.56 -26.68 13.13
N GLN A 419 3.27 -25.94 12.28
CA GLN A 419 4.55 -25.31 12.63
C GLN A 419 4.41 -24.28 13.78
N LEU A 420 3.33 -23.50 13.82
CA LEU A 420 3.06 -22.55 14.91
C LEU A 420 2.76 -23.29 16.23
N LYS A 421 2.04 -24.41 16.20
CA LYS A 421 1.77 -25.24 17.38
C LYS A 421 3.01 -25.91 17.93
N GLU A 422 3.96 -26.30 17.06
CA GLU A 422 5.25 -26.88 17.48
C GLU A 422 6.11 -25.88 18.25
N VAL A 423 6.09 -24.60 17.90
CA VAL A 423 6.90 -23.55 18.56
C VAL A 423 6.21 -22.94 19.78
N GLU A 424 4.86 -23.04 19.89
CA GLU A 424 4.08 -22.49 21.01
C GLU A 424 2.76 -23.20 21.16
N SER A 425 2.55 -23.90 22.27
CA SER A 425 1.35 -24.72 22.53
C SER A 425 0.17 -23.97 23.15
N ASP A 426 0.36 -22.71 23.57
CA ASP A 426 -0.61 -21.93 24.33
C ASP A 426 -1.71 -21.27 23.47
N TYR A 427 -1.67 -21.55 22.17
CA TYR A 427 -2.63 -21.01 21.20
C TYR A 427 -3.58 -22.10 20.68
N GLU A 428 -4.81 -21.70 20.45
CA GLU A 428 -5.81 -22.45 19.69
C GLU A 428 -6.03 -21.77 18.34
N PHE A 429 -6.03 -22.54 17.25
CA PHE A 429 -6.18 -22.00 15.90
C PHE A 429 -7.51 -22.42 15.29
N GLU A 430 -8.25 -21.45 14.77
CA GLU A 430 -9.46 -21.65 13.97
C GLU A 430 -9.23 -21.22 12.54
N ILE A 431 -9.62 -22.04 11.56
CA ILE A 431 -9.53 -21.70 10.14
C ILE A 431 -10.84 -21.08 9.68
N LYS A 432 -10.75 -19.86 9.07
CA LYS A 432 -11.86 -19.20 8.40
C LYS A 432 -11.59 -19.14 6.90
N ILE A 433 -12.47 -19.77 6.10
CA ILE A 433 -12.38 -19.76 4.64
C ILE A 433 -12.98 -18.45 4.12
N ILE A 434 -12.18 -17.69 3.34
CA ILE A 434 -12.58 -16.44 2.71
C ILE A 434 -12.55 -16.63 1.18
N ARG A 435 -13.68 -16.38 0.51
CA ARG A 435 -13.74 -16.35 -0.96
C ARG A 435 -13.09 -15.09 -1.49
N THR A 436 -12.31 -15.23 -2.56
CA THR A 436 -11.62 -14.12 -3.23
C THR A 436 -12.12 -13.97 -4.66
N SER A 437 -11.99 -12.75 -5.24
CA SER A 437 -12.36 -12.49 -6.63
C SER A 437 -11.57 -13.34 -7.63
N GLY A 438 -10.34 -13.73 -7.27
CA GLY A 438 -9.55 -14.66 -8.05
C GLY A 438 -10.11 -16.09 -8.07
N ASP A 439 -10.85 -16.51 -7.03
CA ASP A 439 -11.52 -17.81 -7.01
C ASP A 439 -12.78 -17.82 -7.90
N ASP A 440 -13.38 -16.65 -8.14
CA ASP A 440 -14.52 -16.45 -9.06
C ASP A 440 -14.08 -16.17 -10.50
N GLY A 441 -12.77 -16.27 -10.81
CA GLY A 441 -12.23 -16.11 -12.16
C GLY A 441 -11.91 -14.66 -12.57
N ASN A 442 -12.11 -13.68 -11.71
CA ASN A 442 -11.81 -12.28 -11.98
C ASN A 442 -10.38 -11.94 -11.48
N ILE A 443 -9.39 -12.05 -12.39
CA ILE A 443 -7.96 -11.85 -12.10
C ILE A 443 -7.39 -10.52 -12.61
N ASP A 444 -8.19 -9.70 -13.29
CA ASP A 444 -7.74 -8.43 -13.88
C ASP A 444 -7.48 -7.34 -12.82
N VAL A 445 -7.78 -7.65 -11.56
CA VAL A 445 -7.56 -6.73 -10.42
C VAL A 445 -6.30 -7.14 -9.66
N VAL A 446 -5.38 -6.20 -9.47
CA VAL A 446 -4.19 -6.40 -8.63
C VAL A 446 -4.63 -6.87 -7.23
N GLY A 447 -4.05 -7.99 -6.77
CA GLY A 447 -4.41 -8.58 -5.49
C GLY A 447 -5.71 -9.39 -5.48
N ALA A 448 -6.19 -9.87 -6.63
CA ALA A 448 -7.41 -10.69 -6.76
C ALA A 448 -7.48 -11.85 -5.74
N PHE A 449 -6.33 -12.40 -5.34
CA PHE A 449 -6.22 -13.51 -4.41
C PHE A 449 -5.96 -13.11 -2.95
N THR A 450 -5.61 -11.85 -2.67
CA THR A 450 -5.22 -11.38 -1.33
C THR A 450 -6.15 -10.32 -0.75
N SER A 451 -6.77 -9.48 -1.57
CA SER A 451 -7.56 -8.32 -1.14
C SER A 451 -8.71 -8.66 -0.19
N ALA A 452 -9.40 -9.80 -0.40
CA ALA A 452 -10.49 -10.23 0.48
C ALA A 452 -9.98 -10.63 1.87
N LEU A 453 -8.86 -11.36 1.93
CA LEU A 453 -8.20 -11.73 3.18
C LEU A 453 -7.68 -10.51 3.93
N GLN A 454 -7.06 -9.56 3.21
CA GLN A 454 -6.57 -8.29 3.76
C GLN A 454 -7.71 -7.46 4.36
N ARG A 455 -8.85 -7.36 3.67
CA ARG A 455 -10.05 -6.70 4.22
C ARG A 455 -10.55 -7.38 5.49
N SER A 456 -10.65 -8.72 5.49
CA SER A 456 -11.10 -9.46 6.67
C SER A 456 -10.12 -9.32 7.86
N MET A 457 -8.80 -9.20 7.63
CA MET A 457 -7.83 -8.86 8.68
C MET A 457 -8.05 -7.45 9.21
N LEU A 458 -8.17 -6.46 8.33
CA LEU A 458 -8.42 -5.07 8.74
C LEU A 458 -9.77 -4.90 9.44
N ALA A 459 -10.76 -5.74 9.10
CA ALA A 459 -12.05 -5.80 9.77
C ALA A 459 -12.00 -6.52 11.14
N GLY A 460 -10.88 -7.15 11.50
CA GLY A 460 -10.75 -7.94 12.72
C GLY A 460 -11.51 -9.27 12.69
N GLU A 461 -11.88 -9.77 11.51
CA GLU A 461 -12.56 -11.04 11.34
C GLU A 461 -11.60 -12.24 11.35
N ILE A 462 -10.34 -12.00 10.99
CA ILE A 462 -9.22 -12.94 11.03
C ILE A 462 -7.99 -12.22 11.58
N ASP A 463 -7.13 -12.95 12.27
CA ASP A 463 -5.93 -12.40 12.90
C ASP A 463 -4.70 -12.45 11.99
N LEU A 464 -4.64 -13.46 11.15
CA LEU A 464 -3.56 -13.66 10.17
C LEU A 464 -4.07 -14.43 8.95
N ALA A 465 -3.34 -14.31 7.84
CA ALA A 465 -3.59 -15.09 6.63
C ALA A 465 -2.30 -15.72 6.10
N VAL A 466 -2.42 -16.92 5.51
CA VAL A 466 -1.31 -17.65 4.90
C VAL A 466 -1.37 -17.48 3.39
N HIS A 467 -0.24 -17.11 2.79
CA HIS A 467 -0.13 -16.87 1.35
C HIS A 467 1.10 -17.55 0.75
N SER A 468 1.00 -17.96 -0.51
CA SER A 468 2.18 -18.09 -1.35
C SER A 468 2.76 -16.70 -1.59
N PHE A 469 4.02 -16.46 -1.26
CA PHE A 469 4.63 -15.12 -1.27
C PHE A 469 4.60 -14.46 -2.66
N LYS A 470 4.68 -15.27 -3.73
CA LYS A 470 4.60 -14.81 -5.13
C LYS A 470 3.26 -14.18 -5.51
N ASP A 471 2.17 -14.50 -4.78
CA ASP A 471 0.82 -14.02 -5.05
C ASP A 471 0.51 -12.70 -4.32
N ILE A 472 1.42 -12.24 -3.45
CA ILE A 472 1.26 -10.98 -2.70
C ILE A 472 1.77 -9.81 -3.54
N PRO A 473 0.95 -8.77 -3.76
CA PRO A 473 1.36 -7.57 -4.46
C PRO A 473 2.64 -6.94 -3.89
N THR A 474 3.43 -6.31 -4.74
CA THR A 474 4.65 -5.58 -4.35
C THR A 474 4.36 -4.41 -3.42
N GLU A 475 3.22 -3.75 -3.62
CA GLU A 475 2.72 -2.70 -2.75
C GLU A 475 2.06 -3.31 -1.51
N GLY A 476 2.63 -3.01 -0.33
CA GLY A 476 2.06 -3.45 0.94
C GLY A 476 0.79 -2.68 1.30
N VAL A 477 -0.14 -3.32 2.01
CA VAL A 477 -1.32 -2.66 2.59
C VAL A 477 -0.94 -2.04 3.93
N VAL A 478 -1.33 -0.78 4.13
CA VAL A 478 -1.07 -0.08 5.41
C VAL A 478 -1.83 -0.77 6.54
N GLY A 479 -1.15 -0.94 7.67
CA GLY A 479 -1.69 -1.68 8.81
C GLY A 479 -1.49 -3.19 8.75
N LEU A 480 -0.99 -3.72 7.62
CA LEU A 480 -0.64 -5.13 7.47
C LEU A 480 0.86 -5.31 7.26
N ARG A 481 1.37 -6.43 7.75
CA ARG A 481 2.74 -6.86 7.60
C ARG A 481 2.81 -8.26 7.00
N VAL A 482 3.68 -8.44 6.04
CA VAL A 482 3.98 -9.74 5.43
C VAL A 482 5.30 -10.25 6.00
N VAL A 483 5.28 -11.46 6.54
CA VAL A 483 6.47 -12.14 7.09
C VAL A 483 6.69 -13.42 6.29
N PRO A 484 7.77 -13.52 5.48
CA PRO A 484 8.22 -14.78 4.91
C PRO A 484 8.57 -15.74 6.04
N VAL A 485 8.01 -16.94 6.01
CA VAL A 485 8.19 -17.94 7.08
C VAL A 485 8.77 -19.22 6.50
N THR A 486 9.52 -19.92 7.33
CA THR A 486 10.10 -21.25 7.05
C THR A 486 11.14 -21.28 5.94
N PRO A 487 11.94 -22.33 5.85
CA PRO A 487 12.86 -22.56 4.73
C PRO A 487 12.10 -22.66 3.40
N ARG A 488 12.67 -22.04 2.37
CA ARG A 488 12.16 -22.08 1.00
C ARG A 488 12.07 -23.50 0.48
N LYS A 489 10.96 -23.83 -0.19
CA LYS A 489 10.73 -25.13 -0.83
C LYS A 489 11.17 -25.08 -2.29
N ASP A 490 10.95 -26.17 -3.04
CA ASP A 490 11.33 -26.30 -4.45
C ASP A 490 10.78 -25.14 -5.29
N VAL A 491 11.67 -24.42 -5.94
CA VAL A 491 11.36 -23.20 -6.69
C VAL A 491 11.06 -23.48 -8.15
N ARG A 492 11.34 -24.71 -8.62
CA ARG A 492 11.30 -25.06 -10.03
C ARG A 492 9.88 -25.13 -10.59
N ASP A 493 9.78 -24.94 -11.89
CA ASP A 493 8.59 -25.21 -12.65
C ASP A 493 8.63 -26.61 -13.28
N VAL A 494 7.49 -27.18 -13.57
CA VAL A 494 7.37 -28.52 -14.13
C VAL A 494 6.46 -28.53 -15.37
N LEU A 495 6.80 -29.38 -16.31
CA LEU A 495 5.95 -29.75 -17.43
C LEU A 495 5.11 -30.98 -17.09
N ILE A 496 3.82 -30.92 -17.35
CA ILE A 496 2.94 -32.07 -17.37
C ILE A 496 2.46 -32.21 -18.82
N SER A 497 2.81 -33.31 -19.46
CA SER A 497 2.49 -33.58 -20.88
C SER A 497 1.57 -34.79 -21.01
N LYS A 498 0.52 -34.68 -21.82
CA LYS A 498 -0.37 -35.80 -22.16
C LYS A 498 0.36 -36.96 -22.78
N SER A 499 1.34 -36.67 -23.63
CA SER A 499 2.10 -37.69 -24.35
C SER A 499 3.22 -38.32 -23.52
N GLY A 500 3.50 -37.82 -22.31
CA GLY A 500 4.66 -38.20 -21.50
C GLY A 500 6.00 -37.76 -22.08
N LYS A 501 6.02 -36.94 -23.15
CA LYS A 501 7.24 -36.41 -23.77
C LYS A 501 7.73 -35.17 -23.04
N LYS A 502 9.05 -35.04 -22.93
CA LYS A 502 9.70 -33.85 -22.39
C LYS A 502 9.56 -32.67 -23.37
N LEU A 503 9.84 -31.46 -22.88
CA LEU A 503 9.72 -30.21 -23.64
C LEU A 503 10.40 -30.28 -25.01
N MET A 504 11.62 -30.77 -25.05
CA MET A 504 12.41 -30.85 -26.29
C MET A 504 11.90 -31.91 -27.29
N ASP A 505 11.14 -32.90 -26.81
CA ASP A 505 10.59 -34.00 -27.60
C ASP A 505 9.15 -33.76 -28.06
N LEU A 506 8.55 -32.64 -27.66
CA LEU A 506 7.20 -32.25 -28.11
C LEU A 506 7.22 -31.88 -29.60
N PRO A 507 6.19 -32.28 -30.38
CA PRO A 507 6.12 -31.92 -31.78
C PRO A 507 5.97 -30.42 -31.99
N ALA A 508 6.47 -29.90 -33.11
CA ALA A 508 6.25 -28.50 -33.48
C ALA A 508 4.74 -28.18 -33.55
N GLY A 509 4.34 -27.01 -33.07
CA GLY A 509 2.95 -26.61 -32.97
C GLY A 509 2.20 -27.22 -31.79
N ALA A 510 2.86 -27.99 -30.89
CA ALA A 510 2.20 -28.48 -29.68
C ALA A 510 1.76 -27.32 -28.77
N VAL A 511 0.57 -27.44 -28.20
CA VAL A 511 -0.10 -26.39 -27.42
C VAL A 511 0.27 -26.51 -25.95
N ILE A 512 1.00 -25.50 -25.43
CA ILE A 512 1.43 -25.42 -24.04
C ILE A 512 0.54 -24.44 -23.25
N GLY A 513 -0.18 -24.96 -22.26
CA GLY A 513 -1.03 -24.16 -21.38
C GLY A 513 -0.23 -23.48 -20.26
N THR A 514 -0.19 -22.14 -20.26
CA THR A 514 0.34 -21.34 -19.14
C THR A 514 -0.36 -19.99 -19.05
N GLY A 515 -0.71 -19.56 -17.82
CA GLY A 515 -1.20 -18.21 -17.56
C GLY A 515 -0.09 -17.23 -17.16
N SER A 516 1.18 -17.61 -17.32
CA SER A 516 2.33 -16.81 -16.88
C SER A 516 3.16 -16.34 -18.07
N LEU A 517 3.15 -15.02 -18.32
CA LEU A 517 4.01 -14.39 -19.35
C LEU A 517 5.49 -14.69 -19.11
N ARG A 518 5.91 -14.76 -17.84
CA ARG A 518 7.27 -15.19 -17.47
C ARG A 518 7.64 -16.57 -18.02
N ARG A 519 6.73 -17.53 -17.95
CA ARG A 519 6.97 -18.89 -18.46
C ARG A 519 6.99 -18.94 -19.97
N SER A 520 6.00 -18.34 -20.62
CA SER A 520 5.93 -18.31 -22.08
C SER A 520 7.14 -17.60 -22.68
N ALA A 521 7.55 -16.44 -22.14
CA ALA A 521 8.71 -15.70 -22.63
C ALA A 521 10.00 -16.52 -22.58
N GLN A 522 10.24 -17.26 -21.49
CA GLN A 522 11.45 -18.10 -21.36
C GLN A 522 11.41 -19.32 -22.28
N LEU A 523 10.25 -19.97 -22.40
CA LEU A 523 10.12 -21.16 -23.26
C LEU A 523 10.16 -20.81 -24.73
N GLN A 524 9.67 -19.65 -25.15
CA GLN A 524 9.78 -19.14 -26.53
C GLN A 524 11.23 -18.96 -26.98
N GLN A 525 12.17 -18.69 -26.08
CA GLN A 525 13.61 -18.62 -26.42
C GLN A 525 14.18 -20.00 -26.80
N VAL A 526 13.61 -21.08 -26.29
CA VAL A 526 14.12 -22.44 -26.46
C VAL A 526 13.29 -23.22 -27.50
N ARG A 527 11.98 -22.99 -27.50
CA ARG A 527 11.03 -23.69 -28.39
C ARG A 527 10.04 -22.68 -29.02
N PRO A 528 10.51 -21.79 -29.93
CA PRO A 528 9.66 -20.81 -30.61
C PRO A 528 8.63 -21.43 -31.54
N ASP A 529 8.77 -22.71 -31.84
CA ASP A 529 7.91 -23.50 -32.69
C ASP A 529 6.66 -24.07 -31.98
N LEU A 530 6.53 -23.88 -30.65
CA LEU A 530 5.38 -24.31 -29.88
C LEU A 530 4.32 -23.18 -29.75
N ASP A 531 3.06 -23.59 -29.56
CA ASP A 531 1.95 -22.67 -29.38
C ASP A 531 1.66 -22.48 -27.86
N TYR A 532 1.79 -21.23 -27.34
CA TYR A 532 1.60 -20.92 -25.93
C TYR A 532 0.23 -20.30 -25.71
N LYS A 533 -0.69 -21.03 -25.08
CA LYS A 533 -2.05 -20.58 -24.81
C LYS A 533 -2.31 -20.32 -23.32
N PHE A 534 -3.11 -19.29 -23.08
CA PHE A 534 -3.52 -18.93 -21.73
C PHE A 534 -4.39 -20.02 -21.10
N ILE A 535 -4.02 -20.49 -19.90
CA ILE A 535 -4.80 -21.42 -19.08
C ILE A 535 -4.93 -20.90 -17.67
N GLN A 536 -6.16 -20.88 -17.15
CA GLN A 536 -6.50 -20.38 -15.82
C GLN A 536 -7.15 -21.47 -14.96
N GLY A 537 -7.02 -21.32 -13.64
CA GLY A 537 -7.63 -22.20 -12.63
C GLY A 537 -6.64 -22.63 -11.55
N ASN A 538 -7.14 -23.35 -10.56
CA ASN A 538 -6.30 -24.05 -9.58
C ASN A 538 -5.59 -25.24 -10.23
N VAL A 539 -4.71 -25.92 -9.49
CA VAL A 539 -3.91 -27.04 -10.01
C VAL A 539 -4.79 -28.11 -10.64
N ASP A 540 -5.79 -28.60 -9.90
CA ASP A 540 -6.70 -29.66 -10.37
C ASP A 540 -7.48 -29.23 -11.61
N GLY A 541 -7.98 -27.97 -11.62
CA GLY A 541 -8.71 -27.40 -12.76
C GLY A 541 -7.87 -27.25 -14.01
N ARG A 542 -6.58 -26.88 -13.90
CA ARG A 542 -5.67 -26.81 -15.06
C ARG A 542 -5.33 -28.18 -15.61
N ILE A 543 -5.15 -29.18 -14.75
CA ILE A 543 -4.93 -30.57 -15.17
C ILE A 543 -6.17 -31.06 -15.93
N HIS A 544 -7.37 -30.83 -15.41
CA HIS A 544 -8.62 -31.20 -16.07
C HIS A 544 -8.78 -30.49 -17.42
N LYS A 545 -8.49 -29.19 -17.49
CA LYS A 545 -8.52 -28.42 -18.75
C LYS A 545 -7.49 -28.94 -19.77
N MET A 546 -6.30 -29.33 -19.32
CA MET A 546 -5.33 -29.95 -20.19
C MET A 546 -5.92 -31.19 -20.89
N GLU A 547 -6.67 -32.01 -20.14
CA GLU A 547 -7.29 -33.19 -20.68
C GLU A 547 -8.46 -32.91 -21.66
N THR A 548 -9.23 -31.82 -21.39
CA THR A 548 -10.52 -31.55 -22.06
C THR A 548 -10.49 -30.42 -23.08
N GLU A 549 -9.57 -29.45 -23.01
CA GLU A 549 -9.60 -28.21 -23.80
C GLU A 549 -8.48 -28.07 -24.84
N GLY A 550 -7.89 -29.18 -25.32
CA GLY A 550 -6.97 -29.16 -26.47
C GLY A 550 -5.55 -28.63 -26.18
N TYR A 551 -5.09 -28.72 -24.94
CA TYR A 551 -3.67 -28.50 -24.59
C TYR A 551 -2.91 -29.86 -24.68
N ASP A 552 -1.67 -29.83 -25.18
CA ASP A 552 -0.78 -30.99 -25.21
C ASP A 552 0.02 -31.12 -23.90
N ALA A 553 0.32 -29.98 -23.27
CA ALA A 553 1.00 -29.93 -21.99
C ALA A 553 0.65 -28.64 -21.21
N ILE A 554 0.93 -28.63 -19.90
CA ILE A 554 0.78 -27.45 -19.04
C ILE A 554 2.02 -27.26 -18.16
N ILE A 555 2.25 -26.00 -17.73
CA ILE A 555 3.35 -25.67 -16.84
C ILE A 555 2.80 -25.28 -15.46
N LEU A 556 3.28 -25.97 -14.43
CA LEU A 556 2.93 -25.70 -13.02
C LEU A 556 4.20 -25.49 -12.16
N ALA A 557 4.04 -25.00 -10.92
CA ALA A 557 5.13 -24.93 -9.97
C ALA A 557 5.28 -26.26 -9.22
N ALA A 558 6.48 -26.80 -9.12
CA ALA A 558 6.79 -28.05 -8.43
C ALA A 558 6.25 -28.07 -6.99
N THR A 559 6.49 -26.97 -6.24
CA THR A 559 6.02 -26.85 -4.84
C THR A 559 4.50 -27.02 -4.70
N GLY A 560 3.71 -26.62 -5.69
CA GLY A 560 2.25 -26.83 -5.71
C GLY A 560 1.89 -28.30 -5.77
N LEU A 561 2.51 -29.03 -6.69
CA LEU A 561 2.31 -30.48 -6.86
C LEU A 561 2.83 -31.27 -5.64
N GLN A 562 4.01 -30.92 -5.12
CA GLN A 562 4.57 -31.55 -3.93
C GLN A 562 3.63 -31.43 -2.70
N LYS A 563 3.05 -30.24 -2.48
CA LYS A 563 2.11 -30.00 -1.37
C LYS A 563 0.79 -30.77 -1.52
N MET A 564 0.45 -31.13 -2.74
CA MET A 564 -0.75 -31.94 -3.03
C MET A 564 -0.44 -33.43 -3.17
N ASN A 565 0.82 -33.87 -2.95
CA ASN A 565 1.32 -35.22 -3.19
C ASN A 565 1.10 -35.70 -4.64
N MET A 566 1.29 -34.81 -5.59
CA MET A 566 1.05 -35.06 -7.03
C MET A 566 2.30 -34.85 -7.88
N ILE A 567 3.50 -34.80 -7.30
CA ILE A 567 4.72 -34.52 -8.06
C ILE A 567 5.02 -35.60 -9.12
N ASP A 568 4.57 -36.83 -8.89
CA ASP A 568 4.79 -37.98 -9.76
C ASP A 568 4.12 -37.84 -11.15
N ILE A 569 3.14 -36.94 -11.31
CA ILE A 569 2.54 -36.63 -12.62
C ILE A 569 3.40 -35.69 -13.48
N ALA A 570 4.46 -35.10 -12.91
CA ALA A 570 5.36 -34.22 -13.64
C ALA A 570 6.17 -35.04 -14.66
N THR A 571 6.06 -34.69 -15.94
CA THR A 571 6.81 -35.29 -17.02
C THR A 571 8.26 -34.83 -17.01
N GLU A 572 8.49 -33.55 -16.66
CA GLU A 572 9.81 -32.94 -16.62
C GLU A 572 9.83 -31.84 -15.52
N ILE A 573 10.90 -31.79 -14.74
CA ILE A 573 11.18 -30.69 -13.80
C ILE A 573 12.25 -29.84 -14.45
N PHE A 574 11.97 -28.57 -14.71
CA PHE A 574 12.89 -27.66 -15.37
C PHE A 574 14.02 -27.24 -14.47
N ASP A 575 15.23 -27.20 -15.02
CA ASP A 575 16.37 -26.58 -14.37
C ASP A 575 16.16 -25.06 -14.22
N ILE A 576 16.71 -24.47 -13.16
CA ILE A 576 16.60 -23.01 -12.92
C ILE A 576 17.27 -22.22 -14.04
N ASP A 577 18.31 -22.80 -14.68
CA ASP A 577 18.97 -22.18 -15.82
C ASP A 577 18.08 -22.13 -17.07
N LEU A 578 17.18 -23.08 -17.23
CA LEU A 578 16.18 -23.09 -18.31
C LEU A 578 15.01 -22.19 -17.97
N MET A 579 14.55 -22.24 -16.71
CA MET A 579 13.33 -21.55 -16.26
C MET A 579 13.58 -20.86 -14.92
N VAL A 580 13.98 -19.58 -14.95
CA VAL A 580 14.10 -18.78 -13.72
C VAL A 580 12.72 -18.64 -13.08
N PRO A 581 12.60 -18.96 -11.78
CA PRO A 581 11.32 -19.00 -11.08
C PRO A 581 10.65 -17.61 -10.97
N ALA A 582 9.37 -17.60 -10.62
CA ALA A 582 8.69 -16.37 -10.24
C ALA A 582 9.27 -15.83 -8.91
N VAL A 583 9.30 -14.50 -8.78
CA VAL A 583 9.68 -13.82 -7.54
C VAL A 583 8.90 -14.40 -6.37
N GLY A 584 9.61 -14.92 -5.37
CA GLY A 584 9.04 -15.54 -4.18
C GLY A 584 8.42 -16.92 -4.37
N GLN A 585 8.64 -17.59 -5.51
CA GLN A 585 8.17 -18.97 -5.70
C GLN A 585 8.82 -19.92 -4.67
N GLY A 586 8.03 -20.80 -4.09
CA GLY A 586 8.48 -21.74 -3.05
C GLY A 586 8.51 -21.16 -1.63
N ILE A 587 8.16 -19.88 -1.45
CA ILE A 587 8.09 -19.22 -0.14
C ILE A 587 6.64 -19.14 0.31
N LEU A 588 6.38 -19.55 1.56
CA LEU A 588 5.16 -19.23 2.29
C LEU A 588 5.37 -17.97 3.14
N SER A 589 4.32 -17.21 3.28
CA SER A 589 4.30 -16.03 4.13
C SER A 589 3.03 -15.94 4.96
N ILE A 590 3.17 -15.35 6.12
CA ILE A 590 2.05 -14.96 6.96
C ILE A 590 1.87 -13.44 6.82
N GLU A 591 0.65 -13.03 6.50
CA GLU A 591 0.24 -11.64 6.56
C GLU A 591 -0.59 -11.45 7.83
N LEU A 592 -0.33 -10.39 8.59
CA LEU A 592 -0.98 -10.11 9.87
C LEU A 592 -1.04 -8.60 10.11
N ILE A 593 -1.85 -8.17 11.07
CA ILE A 593 -1.91 -6.77 11.50
C ILE A 593 -0.55 -6.37 12.06
N ASP A 594 -0.03 -5.21 11.63
CA ASP A 594 1.35 -4.75 11.91
C ASP A 594 1.68 -4.65 13.41
N LYS A 595 0.66 -4.41 14.26
CA LYS A 595 0.77 -4.34 15.74
C LYS A 595 0.12 -5.53 16.47
N ALA A 596 -0.08 -6.65 15.81
CA ALA A 596 -0.61 -7.85 16.45
C ALA A 596 0.38 -8.46 17.48
N GLY A 597 0.94 -7.65 18.36
CA GLY A 597 1.87 -7.90 19.47
C GLY A 597 2.31 -9.35 19.66
N HIS A 598 1.52 -10.13 20.40
CA HIS A 598 1.81 -11.54 20.69
C HIS A 598 1.75 -12.47 19.45
N ILE A 599 0.92 -12.16 18.45
CA ILE A 599 0.84 -12.95 17.19
C ILE A 599 2.09 -12.69 16.35
N LEU A 600 2.57 -11.45 16.29
CA LEU A 600 3.81 -11.12 15.59
C LEU A 600 5.03 -11.82 16.23
N GLU A 601 5.10 -11.85 17.56
CA GLU A 601 6.19 -12.56 18.26
C GLU A 601 6.13 -14.08 18.01
N LEU A 602 4.91 -14.66 17.97
CA LEU A 602 4.74 -16.07 17.60
C LEU A 602 5.22 -16.33 16.15
N VAL A 603 4.78 -15.50 15.19
CA VAL A 603 5.15 -15.64 13.77
C VAL A 603 6.66 -15.45 13.54
N LYS A 604 7.31 -14.54 14.28
CA LYS A 604 8.76 -14.34 14.23
C LYS A 604 9.57 -15.60 14.56
N LYS A 605 9.03 -16.50 15.40
CA LYS A 605 9.68 -17.78 15.73
C LYS A 605 9.82 -18.71 14.51
N LEU A 606 8.95 -18.56 13.48
CA LEU A 606 9.04 -19.31 12.23
C LEU A 606 9.93 -18.63 11.17
N LYS A 607 10.48 -17.46 11.45
CA LYS A 607 11.29 -16.69 10.51
C LYS A 607 12.57 -17.43 10.13
N HIS A 608 12.84 -17.54 8.84
CA HIS A 608 14.07 -18.10 8.29
C HIS A 608 14.84 -16.99 7.55
N GLU A 609 15.96 -16.53 8.11
CA GLU A 609 16.68 -15.35 7.62
C GLU A 609 17.20 -15.49 6.17
N PRO A 610 17.75 -16.62 5.73
CA PRO A 610 18.14 -16.77 4.32
C PRO A 610 16.95 -16.64 3.38
N THR A 611 15.80 -17.27 3.70
CA THR A 611 14.58 -17.16 2.89
C THR A 611 14.06 -15.72 2.84
N LYS A 612 14.08 -15.01 3.98
CA LYS A 612 13.67 -13.60 4.03
C LYS A 612 14.59 -12.72 3.20
N SER A 613 15.91 -12.93 3.29
CA SER A 613 16.89 -12.16 2.51
C SER A 613 16.72 -12.37 1.00
N ALA A 614 16.49 -13.61 0.58
CA ALA A 614 16.19 -13.94 -0.79
C ALA A 614 14.87 -13.26 -1.26
N ALA A 615 13.80 -13.34 -0.46
CA ALA A 615 12.53 -12.70 -0.75
C ALA A 615 12.65 -11.17 -0.90
N ASP A 616 13.41 -10.53 0.01
CA ASP A 616 13.67 -9.09 -0.01
C ASP A 616 14.43 -8.66 -1.29
N ALA A 617 15.45 -9.45 -1.72
CA ALA A 617 16.22 -9.19 -2.93
C ALA A 617 15.39 -9.38 -4.21
N GLU A 618 14.70 -10.50 -4.34
CA GLU A 618 13.85 -10.78 -5.50
C GLU A 618 12.75 -9.74 -5.66
N ARG A 619 12.14 -9.30 -4.54
CA ARG A 619 11.13 -8.24 -4.56
C ARG A 619 11.73 -6.89 -4.93
N ALA A 620 12.96 -6.58 -4.50
CA ALA A 620 13.67 -5.37 -4.89
C ALA A 620 13.96 -5.35 -6.40
N PHE A 621 14.34 -6.49 -7.00
CA PHE A 621 14.50 -6.65 -8.44
C PHE A 621 13.19 -6.42 -9.20
N LEU A 622 12.08 -7.07 -8.76
CA LEU A 622 10.77 -6.90 -9.37
C LEU A 622 10.28 -5.44 -9.32
N ILE A 623 10.49 -4.78 -8.18
CA ILE A 623 10.16 -3.37 -8.00
C ILE A 623 11.05 -2.51 -8.91
N ALA A 624 12.34 -2.80 -9.04
CA ALA A 624 13.28 -2.06 -9.89
C ALA A 624 12.90 -2.07 -11.37
N LEU A 625 12.23 -3.09 -11.84
CA LEU A 625 11.72 -3.18 -13.23
C LEU A 625 10.27 -2.69 -13.42
N GLY A 626 9.65 -2.04 -12.41
CA GLY A 626 8.24 -1.60 -12.49
C GLY A 626 7.25 -2.75 -12.52
N GLY A 627 7.70 -3.94 -12.15
CA GLY A 627 6.97 -5.17 -12.39
C GLY A 627 5.90 -5.48 -11.34
N GLY A 628 4.76 -5.99 -11.85
CA GLY A 628 3.73 -6.70 -11.10
C GLY A 628 3.67 -8.16 -11.52
N CYS A 629 2.71 -8.91 -10.96
CA CYS A 629 2.52 -10.34 -11.24
C CYS A 629 2.22 -10.66 -12.74
N ASN A 630 1.85 -9.66 -13.54
CA ASN A 630 1.42 -9.80 -14.92
C ASN A 630 2.51 -9.41 -15.95
N MET A 631 3.76 -9.21 -15.52
CA MET A 631 4.87 -8.92 -16.44
C MET A 631 5.78 -10.14 -16.63
N PRO A 632 6.48 -10.26 -17.78
CA PRO A 632 7.40 -11.36 -18.04
C PRO A 632 8.74 -11.15 -17.32
N ILE A 633 8.69 -10.98 -15.99
CA ILE A 633 9.83 -10.79 -15.12
C ILE A 633 10.03 -12.03 -14.25
N ALA A 634 11.27 -12.44 -14.05
CA ALA A 634 11.66 -13.50 -13.13
C ALA A 634 12.83 -13.05 -12.25
N ALA A 635 12.85 -13.51 -11.01
CA ALA A 635 14.05 -13.41 -10.18
C ALA A 635 14.14 -14.58 -9.20
N TYR A 636 15.34 -15.03 -8.99
CA TYR A 636 15.67 -16.08 -8.03
C TYR A 636 16.92 -15.69 -7.25
N ALA A 637 16.82 -15.66 -5.94
CA ALA A 637 17.94 -15.38 -5.07
C ALA A 637 18.25 -16.57 -4.16
N GLN A 638 19.54 -16.84 -3.99
CA GLN A 638 20.09 -17.80 -3.01
C GLN A 638 20.91 -17.01 -2.01
N ALA A 639 20.54 -17.08 -0.74
CA ALA A 639 21.21 -16.38 0.34
C ALA A 639 21.82 -17.37 1.33
N THR A 640 23.05 -17.10 1.74
CA THR A 640 23.72 -17.69 2.91
C THR A 640 23.66 -16.69 4.07
N GLU A 641 24.46 -16.88 5.11
CA GLU A 641 24.57 -15.94 6.22
C GLU A 641 25.28 -14.63 5.81
N THR A 642 26.19 -14.66 4.83
CA THR A 642 27.06 -13.53 4.46
C THR A 642 26.91 -13.08 3.01
N GLU A 643 26.49 -13.96 2.13
CA GLU A 643 26.49 -13.73 0.69
C GLU A 643 25.12 -14.01 0.07
N ILE A 644 24.82 -13.34 -1.02
CA ILE A 644 23.62 -13.55 -1.81
C ILE A 644 23.96 -13.55 -3.30
N THR A 645 23.42 -14.54 -4.03
CA THR A 645 23.42 -14.59 -5.50
C THR A 645 22.01 -14.35 -6.00
N ILE A 646 21.85 -13.44 -6.96
CA ILE A 646 20.56 -13.06 -7.55
C ILE A 646 20.64 -13.28 -9.04
N SER A 647 19.75 -14.09 -9.59
CA SER A 647 19.56 -14.28 -11.03
C SER A 647 18.24 -13.66 -11.45
N GLY A 648 18.24 -12.85 -12.49
CA GLY A 648 17.08 -12.11 -12.96
C GLY A 648 16.83 -12.30 -14.46
N ILE A 649 15.57 -12.15 -14.87
CA ILE A 649 15.14 -12.09 -16.26
C ILE A 649 14.16 -10.94 -16.42
N TYR A 650 14.33 -10.20 -17.50
CA TYR A 650 13.37 -9.26 -18.05
C TYR A 650 13.06 -9.63 -19.50
N ALA A 651 11.78 -9.62 -19.87
CA ALA A 651 11.37 -9.73 -21.25
C ALA A 651 10.23 -8.75 -21.56
N THR A 652 10.04 -8.42 -22.86
CA THR A 652 8.86 -7.69 -23.31
C THR A 652 7.69 -8.65 -23.51
N GLU A 653 6.46 -8.14 -23.45
CA GLU A 653 5.25 -8.96 -23.64
C GLU A 653 5.19 -9.64 -25.00
N ASP A 654 5.76 -9.01 -26.04
CA ASP A 654 5.86 -9.56 -27.39
C ASP A 654 7.04 -10.54 -27.58
N GLY A 655 7.81 -10.78 -26.52
CA GLY A 655 8.95 -11.73 -26.50
C GLY A 655 10.15 -11.30 -27.35
N LYS A 656 10.17 -10.09 -27.95
CA LYS A 656 11.26 -9.64 -28.84
C LYS A 656 12.52 -9.23 -28.09
N HIS A 657 12.37 -8.73 -26.85
CA HIS A 657 13.50 -8.46 -25.99
C HIS A 657 13.51 -9.44 -24.83
N PHE A 658 14.65 -10.05 -24.61
CA PHE A 658 14.87 -11.02 -23.53
C PHE A 658 16.27 -10.83 -22.97
N GLU A 659 16.35 -10.41 -21.71
CA GLU A 659 17.60 -10.21 -21.00
C GLU A 659 17.66 -11.14 -19.78
N LYS A 660 18.84 -11.72 -19.53
CA LYS A 660 19.11 -12.57 -18.38
C LYS A 660 20.44 -12.17 -17.77
N GLY A 661 20.48 -11.97 -16.47
CA GLY A 661 21.68 -11.60 -15.73
C GLY A 661 21.75 -12.27 -14.37
N SER A 662 22.95 -12.22 -13.76
CA SER A 662 23.18 -12.69 -12.39
C SER A 662 24.24 -11.83 -11.72
N VAL A 663 24.09 -11.61 -10.40
CA VAL A 663 25.03 -10.87 -9.55
C VAL A 663 25.20 -11.58 -8.21
N THR A 664 26.43 -11.57 -7.70
CA THR A 664 26.76 -12.12 -6.38
C THR A 664 27.45 -11.05 -5.53
N GLY A 665 27.13 -10.99 -4.24
CA GLY A 665 27.75 -10.06 -3.32
C GLY A 665 27.27 -10.20 -1.87
N SER A 666 27.67 -9.24 -1.02
CA SER A 666 27.30 -9.26 0.40
C SER A 666 25.80 -9.21 0.62
N ILE A 667 25.30 -10.00 1.56
CA ILE A 667 23.89 -10.05 1.95
C ILE A 667 23.38 -8.69 2.47
N ASP A 668 24.24 -7.86 3.04
CA ASP A 668 23.89 -6.53 3.53
C ASP A 668 23.49 -5.59 2.39
N ASN A 669 24.06 -5.81 1.19
CA ASN A 669 23.80 -5.03 -0.02
C ASN A 669 22.74 -5.65 -0.94
N LYS A 670 21.98 -6.67 -0.46
CA LYS A 670 21.04 -7.46 -1.27
C LYS A 670 20.08 -6.65 -2.13
N LYS A 671 19.54 -5.55 -1.59
CA LYS A 671 18.60 -4.71 -2.34
C LYS A 671 19.29 -3.85 -3.39
N THR A 672 20.48 -3.34 -3.10
CA THR A 672 21.29 -2.58 -4.07
C THR A 672 21.72 -3.49 -5.20
N LEU A 673 22.28 -4.66 -4.90
CA LEU A 673 22.65 -5.66 -5.90
C LEU A 673 21.46 -6.04 -6.82
N ALA A 674 20.28 -6.21 -6.22
CA ALA A 674 19.07 -6.53 -6.97
C ALA A 674 18.63 -5.39 -7.90
N ARG A 675 18.81 -4.14 -7.48
CA ARG A 675 18.48 -2.96 -8.30
C ARG A 675 19.48 -2.74 -9.42
N ASP A 676 20.75 -2.94 -9.14
CA ASP A 676 21.82 -2.80 -10.12
C ASP A 676 21.76 -3.88 -11.21
N LEU A 677 21.22 -5.05 -10.87
CA LEU A 677 20.96 -6.13 -11.83
C LEU A 677 19.73 -5.84 -12.71
N ALA A 678 18.75 -5.08 -12.19
CA ALA A 678 17.50 -4.75 -12.89
C ALA A 678 17.70 -3.69 -13.96
#